data_670ccf098139db471c86f21de4eb9aa1
#
_entry.id   670ccf098139db471c86f21de4eb9aa1
#
_cell.length_a   1.000
_cell.length_b   1.000
_cell.length_c   1.000
_cell.angle_alpha   90.00
_cell.angle_beta   90.00
_cell.angle_gamma   90.00
#
_symmetry.space_group_name_H-M   'P 1'
#
loop_
_entity.id
_entity.type
_entity.pdbx_description
1 polymer ?
#
loop_
_entity_poly.entity_id
_entity_poly.type
_entity_poly.pdbx_seq_one_letter_code
_entity_poly.pdbx_strand_id
1 'polypeptide(L)'
;MIKLVSAGPFGLLAFVFITLILALPAPRATAAPVVTKPKTSAAVTVTDHGDFWTLDNGIVKATIGKNSGALWSLVYHGVETMGGGGYWEQTPEGAPQLTNSVTINPASNGGARAEVAVKGVTGGKFMLTPSAPGGGTYCDIEVRYAMGRDDSGIYAYAIFSHPTNYGAMGIGESRYITKLDHAFDWISVDADRNMLECTPQDWGNGIVIHAKEQRILSTGNYKNSVEHKYSYTAVQYKVPAFGWSSTKDHIGIWFVNPTIEYLSGGASKQELVCHFDANDDPDPIILDYWRGTHFGGGAQCSIAAGENWSKVIGPIFVYVNSLSSFKSPGKTDLATLAATAGNPTVPAAWKENATALWQDALRQAKVEQARWPYDWVNGVDYPHKDQRGTVTGRLVLDDLQAKTTKLPHLTVGLAHVDYTNSFSGRGGFRGGGTNGFGGGRGGFGRGGGGTNGFAGGRDGFGFGGGTNGFGGGTNGFGGRGGFGFGGGSRVVDWAHDAKFYEFWTDGKENGKFTIPNVRPGTYTLHAFADGVLGEFAATNITVAAGQSLDLGKLDWKPVRYGKQVWEIGFPDRTADKFYKGDGANYWLWGWPVRYGDLFTNDITYTIGKSDYHKDWFFEQVPHALSDAWKNPAAKDPLNQRFGWMKTGTPDEDMWETIGRGRATTWTIKFNMARASKGQATLRVALAGADGYGGLAISVNGHGVGIIRPTATEALRYNTDKGVWHEYTQAFDAALLKKGGNEMQLTVPAGELTSGVVYDYLRLELDENYKPDGTHVANSGL
;
A
#
# COMPACT_ATOMS: atom_id res chain seq x y z
N MET A 1 -32.39 -72.77 -1.20
CA MET A 1 -32.84 -73.81 -0.34
C MET A 1 -33.29 -73.21 0.98
N ILE A 2 -34.53 -73.35 1.23
CA ILE A 2 -35.31 -72.82 2.33
C ILE A 2 -34.99 -73.62 3.63
N LYS A 3 -34.87 -72.98 4.75
CA LYS A 3 -35.38 -73.54 6.00
C LYS A 3 -35.85 -72.40 6.94
N LEU A 4 -37.16 -72.36 7.07
CA LEU A 4 -37.86 -71.73 8.17
C LEU A 4 -37.62 -72.54 9.48
N VAL A 5 -37.50 -71.81 10.59
CA VAL A 5 -37.90 -72.36 11.90
C VAL A 5 -38.65 -71.23 12.65
N SER A 6 -39.70 -71.71 13.26
CA SER A 6 -40.90 -71.09 13.78
C SER A 6 -40.76 -70.29 15.07
N ALA A 7 -41.74 -69.50 15.24
CA ALA A 7 -42.27 -68.61 16.26
C ALA A 7 -42.36 -69.17 17.71
N GLY A 8 -42.32 -68.20 18.65
CA GLY A 8 -42.91 -68.30 20.00
C GLY A 8 -43.22 -66.88 20.50
N PRO A 9 -44.37 -66.67 21.15
CA PRO A 9 -44.90 -65.34 21.41
C PRO A 9 -44.56 -64.82 22.83
N PHE A 10 -44.16 -63.63 22.98
CA PHE A 10 -44.26 -62.90 24.26
C PHE A 10 -44.52 -61.40 24.05
N GLY A 11 -45.64 -61.00 24.59
CA GLY A 11 -45.89 -59.78 25.34
C GLY A 11 -45.72 -58.42 24.66
N LEU A 12 -46.80 -57.83 24.17
CA LEU A 12 -46.98 -56.45 23.82
C LEU A 12 -46.96 -55.57 25.09
N LEU A 13 -45.99 -54.75 25.29
CA LEU A 13 -46.05 -53.55 26.15
C LEU A 13 -45.75 -52.35 25.32
N ALA A 14 -46.76 -51.62 24.89
CA ALA A 14 -46.68 -50.37 24.18
C ALA A 14 -46.33 -49.27 25.18
N PHE A 15 -45.09 -48.78 25.15
CA PHE A 15 -44.69 -47.48 25.73
C PHE A 15 -44.98 -46.41 24.69
N VAL A 16 -46.05 -45.66 24.95
CA VAL A 16 -46.27 -44.37 24.18
C VAL A 16 -45.34 -43.34 24.74
N PHE A 17 -44.21 -43.06 24.02
CA PHE A 17 -43.43 -41.90 24.24
C PHE A 17 -44.12 -40.73 23.52
N ILE A 18 -44.77 -39.85 24.29
CA ILE A 18 -45.21 -38.54 23.82
C ILE A 18 -43.95 -37.67 23.77
N THR A 19 -43.34 -37.55 22.58
CA THR A 19 -42.29 -36.60 22.32
C THR A 19 -42.94 -35.22 22.21
N LEU A 20 -42.87 -34.44 23.28
CA LEU A 20 -43.22 -33.04 23.27
C LEU A 20 -42.11 -32.30 22.48
N ILE A 21 -42.31 -32.11 21.19
CA ILE A 21 -41.46 -31.24 20.38
C ILE A 21 -41.78 -29.80 20.80
N LEU A 22 -41.00 -29.27 21.73
CA LEU A 22 -40.91 -27.84 21.94
C LEU A 22 -40.38 -27.23 20.62
N ALA A 23 -41.29 -26.71 19.81
CA ALA A 23 -40.95 -25.89 18.69
C ALA A 23 -40.26 -24.59 19.23
N LEU A 24 -38.91 -24.64 19.33
CA LEU A 24 -38.15 -23.41 19.47
C LEU A 24 -38.51 -22.54 18.26
N PRO A 25 -38.88 -21.28 18.45
CA PRO A 25 -39.10 -20.40 17.32
C PRO A 25 -37.80 -20.38 16.49
N ALA A 26 -37.92 -20.72 15.21
CA ALA A 26 -36.82 -20.59 14.28
C ALA A 26 -36.26 -19.15 14.40
N PRO A 27 -34.95 -18.97 14.47
CA PRO A 27 -34.39 -17.63 14.48
C PRO A 27 -34.99 -16.88 13.29
N ARG A 28 -35.70 -15.79 13.56
CA ARG A 28 -36.19 -14.91 12.51
C ARG A 28 -34.95 -14.53 11.69
N ALA A 29 -34.94 -14.89 10.42
CA ALA A 29 -33.96 -14.37 9.47
C ALA A 29 -34.07 -12.85 9.54
N THR A 30 -33.05 -12.20 10.09
CA THR A 30 -32.94 -10.75 10.04
C THR A 30 -32.90 -10.35 8.59
N ALA A 31 -33.75 -9.40 8.19
CA ALA A 31 -33.70 -8.90 6.82
C ALA A 31 -32.29 -8.38 6.53
N ALA A 32 -31.76 -8.69 5.34
CA ALA A 32 -30.44 -8.21 4.94
C ALA A 32 -30.35 -6.70 5.07
N PRO A 33 -29.20 -6.15 5.50
CA PRO A 33 -29.02 -4.70 5.62
C PRO A 33 -29.25 -4.00 4.28
N VAL A 34 -30.01 -2.90 4.28
CA VAL A 34 -30.33 -2.13 3.10
C VAL A 34 -29.63 -0.77 3.18
N VAL A 35 -28.77 -0.48 2.20
CA VAL A 35 -28.10 0.82 2.10
C VAL A 35 -29.05 1.84 1.49
N THR A 36 -29.14 2.99 2.13
CA THR A 36 -29.98 4.11 1.67
C THR A 36 -29.24 4.88 0.56
N LYS A 37 -29.95 5.15 -0.52
CA LYS A 37 -29.52 6.09 -1.56
C LYS A 37 -30.27 7.40 -1.37
N PRO A 38 -29.68 8.39 -0.69
CA PRO A 38 -30.35 9.67 -0.47
C PRO A 38 -30.57 10.36 -1.83
N LYS A 39 -31.70 11.00 -1.95
CA LYS A 39 -32.06 11.87 -3.08
C LYS A 39 -32.49 13.21 -2.55
N THR A 40 -32.13 14.25 -3.27
CA THR A 40 -32.51 15.60 -2.92
C THR A 40 -32.99 16.35 -4.17
N SER A 41 -33.95 17.26 -3.97
CA SER A 41 -34.30 18.29 -4.97
C SER A 41 -33.54 19.60 -4.71
N ALA A 42 -32.76 19.67 -3.64
CA ALA A 42 -32.00 20.86 -3.29
C ALA A 42 -30.96 21.19 -4.34
N ALA A 43 -30.86 22.45 -4.71
CA ALA A 43 -29.77 22.95 -5.51
C ALA A 43 -28.48 22.95 -4.67
N VAL A 44 -27.35 22.68 -5.31
CA VAL A 44 -26.03 22.87 -4.66
C VAL A 44 -25.86 24.37 -4.40
N THR A 45 -25.42 24.72 -3.21
CA THR A 45 -25.09 26.08 -2.81
C THR A 45 -23.63 26.22 -2.42
N VAL A 46 -23.08 27.42 -2.62
CA VAL A 46 -21.78 27.85 -2.08
C VAL A 46 -22.03 29.10 -1.26
N THR A 47 -21.68 29.05 0.01
CA THR A 47 -21.74 30.21 0.89
C THR A 47 -20.33 30.61 1.29
N ASP A 48 -20.02 31.89 1.07
CA ASP A 48 -18.72 32.48 1.46
C ASP A 48 -18.83 33.07 2.85
N HIS A 49 -17.97 32.62 3.77
CA HIS A 49 -17.91 33.07 5.16
C HIS A 49 -16.64 33.91 5.47
N GLY A 50 -15.95 34.39 4.43
CA GLY A 50 -14.67 35.06 4.58
C GLY A 50 -13.50 34.10 4.58
N ASP A 51 -13.23 33.43 5.68
CA ASP A 51 -12.10 32.51 5.84
C ASP A 51 -12.34 31.09 5.32
N PHE A 52 -13.58 30.74 5.02
CA PHE A 52 -13.97 29.43 4.50
C PHE A 52 -15.20 29.49 3.61
N TRP A 53 -15.41 28.43 2.83
CA TRP A 53 -16.68 28.18 2.14
C TRP A 53 -17.46 27.05 2.78
N THR A 54 -18.76 27.11 2.62
CA THR A 54 -19.67 25.98 2.83
C THR A 54 -20.28 25.57 1.50
N LEU A 55 -20.10 24.31 1.10
CA LEU A 55 -20.82 23.67 0.00
C LEU A 55 -21.91 22.78 0.60
N ASP A 56 -23.16 22.91 0.10
CA ASP A 56 -24.29 22.15 0.65
C ASP A 56 -25.22 21.73 -0.50
N ASN A 57 -25.61 20.48 -0.57
CA ASN A 57 -26.57 19.94 -1.54
C ASN A 57 -27.80 19.30 -0.86
N GLY A 58 -27.96 19.47 0.45
CA GLY A 58 -29.04 18.89 1.23
C GLY A 58 -28.86 17.42 1.64
N ILE A 59 -27.80 16.75 1.14
CA ILE A 59 -27.36 15.40 1.56
C ILE A 59 -26.12 15.54 2.43
N VAL A 60 -25.11 16.21 1.92
CA VAL A 60 -23.85 16.52 2.61
C VAL A 60 -23.61 18.02 2.63
N LYS A 61 -22.95 18.45 3.68
CA LYS A 61 -22.47 19.81 3.86
C LYS A 61 -20.99 19.81 4.18
N ALA A 62 -20.18 20.41 3.31
CA ALA A 62 -18.74 20.47 3.45
C ALA A 62 -18.28 21.89 3.78
N THR A 63 -17.31 22.03 4.68
CA THR A 63 -16.65 23.28 5.03
C THR A 63 -15.19 23.24 4.60
N ILE A 64 -14.76 24.17 3.74
CA ILE A 64 -13.43 24.23 3.14
C ILE A 64 -12.73 25.51 3.57
N GLY A 65 -11.56 25.39 4.20
CA GLY A 65 -10.72 26.50 4.60
C GLY A 65 -10.01 27.16 3.42
N LYS A 66 -10.02 28.49 3.37
CA LYS A 66 -9.43 29.28 2.27
C LYS A 66 -7.95 29.54 2.39
N ASN A 67 -7.34 29.24 3.54
CA ASN A 67 -5.93 29.42 3.78
C ASN A 67 -5.08 28.27 3.26
N SER A 68 -5.64 27.03 3.27
CA SER A 68 -4.90 25.79 2.95
C SER A 68 -5.63 24.88 1.98
N GLY A 69 -6.95 25.10 1.75
CA GLY A 69 -7.77 24.14 1.04
C GLY A 69 -8.07 22.88 1.87
N ALA A 70 -7.98 22.94 3.20
CA ALA A 70 -8.35 21.82 4.05
C ALA A 70 -9.88 21.67 4.14
N LEU A 71 -10.38 20.43 4.16
CA LEU A 71 -11.76 20.07 4.42
C LEU A 71 -11.96 20.01 5.94
N TRP A 72 -12.47 21.05 6.53
CA TRP A 72 -12.61 21.15 7.99
C TRP A 72 -13.75 20.30 8.55
N SER A 73 -14.79 20.07 7.75
CA SER A 73 -16.00 19.39 8.17
C SER A 73 -16.68 18.75 6.96
N LEU A 74 -17.25 17.58 7.15
CA LEU A 74 -18.14 16.91 6.21
C LEU A 74 -19.33 16.33 6.99
N VAL A 75 -20.44 17.05 6.99
CA VAL A 75 -21.66 16.67 7.70
C VAL A 75 -22.59 15.91 6.76
N TYR A 76 -22.97 14.68 7.13
CA TYR A 76 -23.94 13.86 6.42
C TYR A 76 -25.21 13.73 7.22
N HIS A 77 -26.33 14.26 6.69
CA HIS A 77 -27.62 14.27 7.37
C HIS A 77 -27.58 14.77 8.82
N GLY A 78 -26.74 15.77 9.09
CA GLY A 78 -26.58 16.37 10.41
C GLY A 78 -25.56 15.67 11.31
N VAL A 79 -24.88 14.62 10.85
CA VAL A 79 -23.80 13.94 11.56
C VAL A 79 -22.45 14.40 11.01
N GLU A 80 -21.58 14.90 11.88
CA GLU A 80 -20.19 15.19 11.52
C GLU A 80 -19.42 13.90 11.34
N THR A 81 -18.68 13.78 10.24
CA THR A 81 -17.88 12.59 9.95
C THR A 81 -16.40 12.80 10.24
N MET A 82 -15.95 14.04 10.42
CA MET A 82 -14.56 14.40 10.62
C MET A 82 -14.23 14.65 12.09
N GLY A 83 -13.12 14.10 12.57
CA GLY A 83 -12.49 14.45 13.83
C GLY A 83 -11.44 15.55 13.62
N GLY A 84 -10.40 15.25 12.87
CA GLY A 84 -9.30 16.17 12.54
C GLY A 84 -9.37 16.79 11.14
N GLY A 85 -10.44 16.52 10.38
CA GLY A 85 -10.62 17.05 9.03
C GLY A 85 -9.85 16.33 7.93
N GLY A 86 -9.95 16.83 6.69
CA GLY A 86 -9.25 16.34 5.50
C GLY A 86 -8.26 17.37 4.97
N TYR A 87 -7.08 16.92 4.54
CA TYR A 87 -6.04 17.82 4.00
C TYR A 87 -5.10 17.12 3.04
N TRP A 88 -4.44 17.89 2.20
CA TRP A 88 -3.32 17.45 1.37
C TRP A 88 -2.02 17.64 2.15
N GLU A 89 -1.09 16.67 2.09
CA GLU A 89 0.22 16.76 2.73
C GLU A 89 1.00 18.00 2.26
N GLN A 90 0.88 18.34 0.99
CA GLN A 90 1.41 19.57 0.44
C GLN A 90 0.25 20.47 0.04
N THR A 91 0.21 21.65 0.62
CA THR A 91 -0.93 22.59 0.51
C THR A 91 -0.50 23.93 -0.08
N PRO A 92 -1.44 24.74 -0.59
CA PRO A 92 -1.17 26.11 -0.99
C PRO A 92 -0.87 27.06 0.18
N GLU A 93 -0.99 26.59 1.44
CA GLU A 93 -0.80 27.41 2.63
C GLU A 93 0.60 28.06 2.68
N GLY A 94 0.65 29.33 3.04
CA GLY A 94 1.91 30.08 3.13
C GLY A 94 2.48 30.54 1.79
N ALA A 95 1.82 30.26 0.65
CA ALA A 95 2.25 30.76 -0.64
C ALA A 95 2.31 32.30 -0.67
N PRO A 96 3.37 32.90 -1.25
CA PRO A 96 3.43 34.36 -1.41
C PRO A 96 2.23 34.96 -2.14
N GLN A 97 1.61 34.17 -3.02
CA GLN A 97 0.37 34.54 -3.69
C GLN A 97 -0.64 33.43 -3.46
N LEU A 98 -1.66 33.72 -2.67
CA LEU A 98 -2.79 32.82 -2.40
C LEU A 98 -4.04 33.41 -3.05
N THR A 99 -4.73 32.61 -3.86
CA THR A 99 -5.98 32.98 -4.51
C THR A 99 -7.06 31.98 -4.21
N ASN A 100 -8.27 32.50 -4.03
CA ASN A 100 -9.48 31.74 -3.69
C ASN A 100 -10.54 32.04 -4.73
N SER A 101 -11.17 31.00 -5.29
CA SER A 101 -12.17 31.17 -6.34
C SER A 101 -13.28 30.10 -6.28
N VAL A 102 -14.45 30.48 -6.80
CA VAL A 102 -15.51 29.54 -7.14
C VAL A 102 -15.35 29.25 -8.64
N THR A 103 -14.81 28.08 -8.95
CA THR A 103 -14.48 27.67 -10.32
C THR A 103 -15.69 27.12 -11.07
N ILE A 104 -16.65 26.50 -10.35
CA ILE A 104 -17.99 26.19 -10.87
C ILE A 104 -19.01 26.88 -10.00
N ASN A 105 -19.63 27.93 -10.55
CA ASN A 105 -20.66 28.68 -9.83
C ASN A 105 -22.04 27.99 -9.98
N PRO A 106 -22.67 27.51 -8.91
CA PRO A 106 -23.94 26.82 -8.98
C PRO A 106 -25.07 27.70 -9.53
N ALA A 107 -24.98 29.02 -9.37
CA ALA A 107 -25.97 29.93 -9.95
C ALA A 107 -25.98 29.90 -11.50
N SER A 108 -24.85 29.58 -12.14
CA SER A 108 -24.77 29.53 -13.60
C SER A 108 -25.23 28.20 -14.22
N ASN A 109 -25.48 27.17 -13.40
CA ASN A 109 -25.85 25.82 -13.87
C ASN A 109 -27.14 25.30 -13.19
N GLY A 110 -27.95 26.17 -12.62
CA GLY A 110 -29.19 25.80 -11.95
C GLY A 110 -28.98 24.99 -10.66
N GLY A 111 -27.84 25.13 -10.03
CA GLY A 111 -27.47 24.40 -8.81
C GLY A 111 -27.17 22.91 -9.08
N ALA A 112 -26.77 22.56 -10.28
CA ALA A 112 -26.42 21.18 -10.59
C ALA A 112 -25.06 20.76 -9.98
N ARG A 113 -24.09 21.69 -9.92
CA ARG A 113 -22.73 21.45 -9.36
C ARG A 113 -22.09 22.74 -8.89
N ALA A 114 -21.28 22.63 -7.86
CA ALA A 114 -20.39 23.69 -7.40
C ALA A 114 -18.95 23.17 -7.30
N GLU A 115 -17.98 24.07 -7.50
CA GLU A 115 -16.56 23.80 -7.25
C GLU A 115 -15.89 25.04 -6.69
N VAL A 116 -15.03 24.84 -5.69
CA VAL A 116 -14.17 25.87 -5.10
C VAL A 116 -12.72 25.48 -5.22
N ALA A 117 -11.83 26.46 -5.37
CA ALA A 117 -10.40 26.27 -5.52
C ALA A 117 -9.60 27.21 -4.61
N VAL A 118 -8.57 26.68 -3.97
CA VAL A 118 -7.52 27.41 -3.26
C VAL A 118 -6.22 27.17 -3.97
N LYS A 119 -5.58 28.24 -4.49
CA LYS A 119 -4.36 28.16 -5.27
C LYS A 119 -3.24 28.99 -4.65
N GLY A 120 -2.10 28.35 -4.43
CA GLY A 120 -0.87 28.99 -3.99
C GLY A 120 0.19 29.00 -5.08
N VAL A 121 0.76 30.18 -5.35
CA VAL A 121 1.88 30.35 -6.27
C VAL A 121 3.15 30.61 -5.48
N THR A 122 4.14 29.70 -5.60
CA THR A 122 5.39 29.73 -4.83
C THR A 122 6.44 30.67 -5.43
N GLY A 123 6.36 30.91 -6.74
CA GLY A 123 7.41 31.60 -7.48
C GLY A 123 8.73 30.83 -7.52
N GLY A 124 8.70 29.50 -7.37
CA GLY A 124 9.86 28.61 -7.33
C GLY A 124 10.66 28.70 -6.03
N LYS A 125 10.09 29.30 -4.97
CA LYS A 125 10.70 29.36 -3.63
C LYS A 125 10.17 28.23 -2.78
N PHE A 126 11.06 27.65 -1.97
CA PHE A 126 10.65 26.64 -1.00
C PHE A 126 9.69 27.19 0.03
N MET A 127 8.61 26.46 0.24
CA MET A 127 7.62 26.76 1.25
C MET A 127 7.44 25.59 2.18
N LEU A 128 7.43 25.84 3.48
CA LEU A 128 6.94 24.89 4.47
C LEU A 128 5.43 24.92 4.46
N THR A 129 4.83 23.76 4.67
CA THR A 129 3.40 23.62 4.89
C THR A 129 3.13 23.56 6.40
N PRO A 130 2.67 24.65 7.05
CA PRO A 130 2.52 24.69 8.51
C PRO A 130 1.52 23.67 9.04
N SER A 131 0.48 23.34 8.27
CA SER A 131 -0.56 22.36 8.62
C SER A 131 -0.12 20.91 8.42
N ALA A 132 0.99 20.68 7.72
CA ALA A 132 1.58 19.36 7.51
C ALA A 132 3.06 19.37 7.95
N PRO A 133 3.36 19.10 9.21
CA PRO A 133 4.73 19.11 9.74
C PRO A 133 5.64 18.17 8.96
N GLY A 134 6.73 18.71 8.40
CA GLY A 134 7.65 17.98 7.51
C GLY A 134 7.32 18.09 6.02
N GLY A 135 6.15 18.60 5.66
CA GLY A 135 5.79 18.92 4.29
C GLY A 135 6.42 20.22 3.81
N GLY A 136 6.76 20.28 2.53
CA GLY A 136 7.24 21.50 1.88
C GLY A 136 7.37 21.31 0.38
N THR A 137 7.20 22.39 -0.35
CA THR A 137 7.15 22.35 -1.81
C THR A 137 7.79 23.56 -2.45
N TYR A 138 8.22 23.39 -3.69
CA TYR A 138 8.55 24.47 -4.62
C TYR A 138 7.49 24.61 -5.74
N CYS A 139 6.58 23.64 -5.87
CA CYS A 139 5.51 23.67 -6.85
C CYS A 139 4.44 24.69 -6.49
N ASP A 140 3.78 25.23 -7.50
CA ASP A 140 2.46 25.83 -7.32
C ASP A 140 1.44 24.70 -7.07
N ILE A 141 0.57 24.90 -6.11
CA ILE A 141 -0.44 23.92 -5.72
C ILE A 141 -1.81 24.57 -5.77
N GLU A 142 -2.76 23.90 -6.42
CA GLU A 142 -4.16 24.27 -6.42
C GLU A 142 -4.99 23.08 -5.90
N VAL A 143 -5.71 23.29 -4.81
CA VAL A 143 -6.62 22.29 -4.23
C VAL A 143 -8.03 22.66 -4.60
N ARG A 144 -8.79 21.67 -5.09
CA ARG A 144 -10.20 21.86 -5.48
C ARG A 144 -11.13 20.87 -4.80
N TYR A 145 -12.33 21.35 -4.50
CA TYR A 145 -13.45 20.54 -4.03
C TYR A 145 -14.68 20.80 -4.86
N ALA A 146 -15.30 19.72 -5.34
CA ALA A 146 -16.52 19.78 -6.15
C ALA A 146 -17.64 18.93 -5.55
N MET A 147 -18.89 19.41 -5.70
CA MET A 147 -20.09 18.75 -5.19
C MET A 147 -21.21 18.86 -6.23
N GLY A 148 -21.79 17.74 -6.63
CA GLY A 148 -23.00 17.69 -7.45
C GLY A 148 -24.26 17.57 -6.62
N ARG A 149 -25.44 17.82 -7.24
CA ARG A 149 -26.74 17.83 -6.57
C ARG A 149 -27.06 16.54 -5.84
N ASP A 150 -26.83 15.39 -6.48
CA ASP A 150 -27.18 14.07 -5.95
C ASP A 150 -25.97 13.33 -5.37
N ASP A 151 -24.82 14.01 -5.23
CA ASP A 151 -23.62 13.39 -4.69
C ASP A 151 -23.78 13.18 -3.18
N SER A 152 -23.59 11.95 -2.71
CA SER A 152 -23.53 11.62 -1.29
C SER A 152 -22.09 11.70 -0.80
N GLY A 153 -21.44 12.85 -0.98
CA GLY A 153 -20.05 13.08 -0.67
C GLY A 153 -19.49 14.28 -1.40
N ILE A 154 -18.16 14.39 -1.42
CA ILE A 154 -17.44 15.48 -2.07
C ILE A 154 -16.24 14.95 -2.85
N TYR A 155 -15.98 15.51 -4.02
CA TYR A 155 -14.77 15.23 -4.79
C TYR A 155 -13.64 16.15 -4.33
N ALA A 156 -12.47 15.57 -4.08
CA ALA A 156 -11.26 16.29 -3.71
C ALA A 156 -10.15 16.00 -4.73
N TYR A 157 -9.46 17.01 -5.22
CA TYR A 157 -8.31 16.84 -6.09
C TYR A 157 -7.33 18.00 -5.98
N ALA A 158 -6.09 17.75 -6.37
CA ALA A 158 -5.03 18.74 -6.36
C ALA A 158 -4.33 18.80 -7.71
N ILE A 159 -3.86 19.97 -8.05
CA ILE A 159 -3.04 20.25 -9.24
C ILE A 159 -1.69 20.76 -8.76
N PHE A 160 -0.62 20.06 -9.16
CA PHE A 160 0.75 20.49 -8.96
C PHE A 160 1.28 21.04 -10.27
N SER A 161 1.95 22.18 -10.23
CA SER A 161 2.48 22.83 -11.42
C SER A 161 3.90 23.34 -11.20
N HIS A 162 4.76 23.14 -12.21
CA HIS A 162 6.13 23.61 -12.27
C HIS A 162 6.34 24.35 -13.59
N PRO A 163 6.20 25.69 -13.57
CA PRO A 163 6.47 26.53 -14.75
C PRO A 163 7.94 26.53 -15.19
N THR A 164 8.20 26.87 -16.45
CA THR A 164 9.56 26.85 -17.04
C THR A 164 10.55 27.77 -16.38
N ASN A 165 10.10 28.78 -15.65
CA ASN A 165 10.98 29.70 -14.92
C ASN A 165 11.39 29.20 -13.52
N TYR A 166 11.01 27.98 -13.14
CA TYR A 166 11.37 27.39 -11.84
C TYR A 166 12.66 26.57 -11.95
N GLY A 167 13.35 26.46 -10.82
CA GLY A 167 14.54 25.61 -10.67
C GLY A 167 14.19 24.13 -10.57
N ALA A 168 15.20 23.27 -10.69
CA ALA A 168 15.02 21.85 -10.50
C ALA A 168 14.54 21.55 -9.07
N MET A 169 13.62 20.56 -8.94
CA MET A 169 13.05 20.16 -7.67
C MET A 169 12.66 18.68 -7.61
N GLY A 170 12.50 18.17 -6.41
CA GLY A 170 11.84 16.90 -6.14
C GLY A 170 10.58 17.10 -5.29
N ILE A 171 9.56 16.30 -5.53
CA ILE A 171 8.39 16.25 -4.66
C ILE A 171 8.60 15.15 -3.63
N GLY A 172 8.42 15.49 -2.36
CA GLY A 172 8.47 14.58 -1.22
C GLY A 172 7.22 13.71 -1.11
N GLU A 173 6.98 13.17 0.08
CA GLU A 173 5.72 12.47 0.36
C GLU A 173 4.53 13.38 0.07
N SER A 174 3.53 12.83 -0.59
CA SER A 174 2.33 13.59 -0.95
C SER A 174 1.10 12.69 -1.04
N ARG A 175 0.08 13.03 -0.27
CA ARG A 175 -1.16 12.27 -0.08
C ARG A 175 -2.33 13.18 0.25
N TYR A 176 -3.53 12.66 0.03
CA TYR A 176 -4.75 13.18 0.63
C TYR A 176 -5.10 12.36 1.87
N ILE A 177 -5.46 13.02 2.96
CA ILE A 177 -5.73 12.40 4.26
C ILE A 177 -7.07 12.91 4.77
N THR A 178 -7.88 12.03 5.35
CA THR A 178 -9.00 12.42 6.21
C THR A 178 -8.84 11.80 7.59
N LYS A 179 -9.03 12.60 8.61
CA LYS A 179 -9.09 12.19 10.02
C LYS A 179 -10.53 12.21 10.46
N LEU A 180 -11.06 11.04 10.80
CA LEU A 180 -12.46 10.81 11.06
C LEU A 180 -12.78 10.95 12.55
N ASP A 181 -14.07 11.10 12.86
CA ASP A 181 -14.57 11.01 14.22
C ASP A 181 -14.36 9.57 14.79
N HIS A 182 -14.13 9.47 16.10
CA HIS A 182 -13.91 8.18 16.78
C HIS A 182 -15.13 7.24 16.77
N ALA A 183 -16.28 7.69 16.27
CA ALA A 183 -17.43 6.82 16.04
C ALA A 183 -17.19 5.81 14.89
N PHE A 184 -16.18 6.04 14.04
CA PHE A 184 -15.80 5.12 12.98
C PHE A 184 -14.84 4.08 13.54
N ASP A 185 -15.35 2.89 13.81
CA ASP A 185 -14.68 1.83 14.56
C ASP A 185 -14.48 0.53 13.74
N TRP A 186 -15.02 0.47 12.52
CA TRP A 186 -14.93 -0.69 11.64
C TRP A 186 -14.21 -0.35 10.34
N ILE A 187 -13.02 -0.95 10.14
CA ILE A 187 -12.24 -0.78 8.92
C ILE A 187 -12.69 -1.74 7.83
N SER A 188 -12.65 -1.32 6.57
CA SER A 188 -12.88 -2.18 5.41
C SER A 188 -11.91 -1.79 4.28
N VAL A 189 -10.97 -2.67 4.00
CA VAL A 189 -10.00 -2.55 2.91
C VAL A 189 -10.27 -3.62 1.86
N ASP A 190 -10.34 -4.88 2.30
CA ASP A 190 -10.67 -6.05 1.50
C ASP A 190 -11.49 -7.05 2.32
N ALA A 191 -11.73 -8.26 1.80
CA ALA A 191 -12.54 -9.26 2.48
C ALA A 191 -11.93 -9.76 3.79
N ASP A 192 -10.61 -9.80 3.88
CA ASP A 192 -9.87 -10.27 5.05
C ASP A 192 -9.75 -9.17 6.11
N ARG A 193 -9.54 -7.93 5.65
CA ARG A 193 -9.46 -6.72 6.48
C ARG A 193 -10.77 -5.94 6.42
N ASN A 194 -11.85 -6.60 6.82
CA ASN A 194 -13.21 -6.07 7.00
C ASN A 194 -13.67 -6.45 8.41
N MET A 195 -13.30 -5.62 9.39
CA MET A 195 -13.31 -6.00 10.80
C MET A 195 -13.44 -4.80 11.72
N LEU A 196 -13.89 -5.09 12.97
CA LEU A 196 -13.82 -4.13 14.05
C LEU A 196 -12.36 -3.88 14.41
N GLU A 197 -11.98 -2.63 14.58
CA GLU A 197 -10.65 -2.25 15.02
C GLU A 197 -10.48 -2.32 16.55
N CYS A 198 -9.23 -2.24 17.02
CA CYS A 198 -8.96 -1.99 18.42
C CYS A 198 -9.45 -0.58 18.79
N THR A 199 -9.77 -0.39 20.06
CA THR A 199 -10.13 0.96 20.51
C THR A 199 -8.89 1.86 20.62
N PRO A 200 -9.03 3.19 20.53
CA PRO A 200 -7.93 4.11 20.82
C PRO A 200 -7.25 3.85 22.17
N GLN A 201 -8.03 3.45 23.17
CA GLN A 201 -7.50 3.08 24.49
C GLN A 201 -6.68 1.79 24.43
N ASP A 202 -7.10 0.77 23.68
CA ASP A 202 -6.32 -0.48 23.51
C ASP A 202 -4.99 -0.20 22.82
N TRP A 203 -5.01 0.66 21.81
CA TRP A 203 -3.81 1.15 21.14
C TRP A 203 -2.91 1.92 22.12
N GLY A 204 -3.43 2.92 22.84
CA GLY A 204 -2.68 3.72 23.80
C GLY A 204 -2.02 2.88 24.91
N ASN A 205 -2.71 1.82 25.38
CA ASN A 205 -2.20 0.88 26.37
C ASN A 205 -1.26 -0.19 25.77
N GLY A 206 -1.12 -0.26 24.45
CA GLY A 206 -0.28 -1.23 23.78
C GLY A 206 1.21 -1.02 24.02
N ILE A 207 1.97 -2.13 24.03
CA ILE A 207 3.43 -2.12 24.18
C ILE A 207 4.05 -1.79 22.82
N VAL A 208 4.76 -0.67 22.72
CA VAL A 208 5.49 -0.29 21.50
C VAL A 208 6.63 -1.29 21.23
N ILE A 209 6.69 -1.87 20.04
CA ILE A 209 7.68 -2.88 19.67
C ILE A 209 8.60 -2.47 18.52
N HIS A 210 8.10 -1.69 17.58
CA HIS A 210 8.87 -1.25 16.42
C HIS A 210 8.32 0.08 15.95
N ALA A 211 8.99 1.17 16.26
CA ALA A 211 8.48 2.52 16.02
C ALA A 211 7.07 2.77 16.62
N LYS A 212 6.55 3.99 16.49
CA LYS A 212 5.20 4.37 16.99
C LYS A 212 4.07 3.58 16.34
N GLU A 213 4.34 3.03 15.19
CA GLU A 213 3.32 2.44 14.33
C GLU A 213 3.04 0.97 14.62
N GLN A 214 3.73 0.35 15.60
CA GLN A 214 3.52 -1.07 15.93
C GLN A 214 3.41 -1.28 17.44
N ARG A 215 2.36 -1.95 17.89
CA ARG A 215 2.11 -2.23 19.30
C ARG A 215 1.58 -3.64 19.51
N ILE A 216 2.06 -4.31 20.56
CA ILE A 216 1.39 -5.49 21.10
C ILE A 216 0.24 -4.99 21.97
N LEU A 217 -0.99 -5.33 21.59
CA LEU A 217 -2.16 -4.94 22.35
C LEU A 217 -2.22 -5.71 23.68
N SER A 218 -2.35 -5.00 24.79
CA SER A 218 -2.40 -5.55 26.14
C SER A 218 -3.83 -5.74 26.65
N THR A 219 -4.80 -5.12 25.99
CA THR A 219 -6.23 -5.11 26.33
C THR A 219 -7.09 -5.33 25.08
N GLY A 220 -8.39 -5.41 25.24
CA GLY A 220 -9.36 -5.46 24.17
C GLY A 220 -9.49 -6.79 23.43
N ASN A 221 -10.25 -6.76 22.33
CA ASN A 221 -10.57 -7.95 21.52
C ASN A 221 -9.33 -8.59 20.90
N TYR A 222 -8.30 -7.80 20.65
CA TYR A 222 -7.07 -8.21 20.00
C TYR A 222 -5.90 -8.31 20.97
N LYS A 223 -6.18 -8.53 22.27
CA LYS A 223 -5.15 -8.74 23.27
C LYS A 223 -4.16 -9.82 22.85
N ASN A 224 -2.86 -9.53 22.99
CA ASN A 224 -1.72 -10.35 22.57
C ASN A 224 -1.52 -10.44 21.03
N SER A 225 -2.28 -9.68 20.25
CA SER A 225 -1.99 -9.46 18.84
C SER A 225 -1.09 -8.25 18.66
N VAL A 226 -0.50 -8.11 17.49
CA VAL A 226 0.22 -6.90 17.12
C VAL A 226 -0.65 -6.09 16.17
N GLU A 227 -0.81 -4.83 16.50
CA GLU A 227 -1.49 -3.85 15.67
C GLU A 227 -0.47 -2.89 15.08
N HIS A 228 -0.58 -2.59 13.80
CA HIS A 228 0.25 -1.58 13.15
C HIS A 228 -0.38 -1.02 11.87
N LYS A 229 -0.06 0.23 11.57
CA LYS A 229 -0.65 0.94 10.43
C LYS A 229 -0.39 0.27 9.08
N TYR A 230 0.72 -0.44 8.94
CA TYR A 230 1.10 -1.09 7.68
C TYR A 230 0.30 -2.37 7.38
N SER A 231 -0.47 -2.87 8.34
CA SER A 231 -1.46 -3.94 8.09
C SER A 231 -2.54 -3.52 7.10
N TYR A 232 -2.74 -2.23 6.90
CA TYR A 232 -3.81 -1.66 6.08
C TYR A 232 -3.29 -1.02 4.80
N THR A 233 -2.30 -1.64 4.18
CA THR A 233 -1.84 -1.29 2.85
C THR A 233 -2.63 -2.04 1.78
N ALA A 234 -2.78 -1.45 0.61
CA ALA A 234 -3.43 -2.10 -0.52
C ALA A 234 -2.81 -1.68 -1.85
N VAL A 235 -2.91 -2.56 -2.83
CA VAL A 235 -2.74 -2.20 -4.24
C VAL A 235 -4.05 -1.57 -4.69
N GLN A 236 -4.11 -0.25 -4.79
CA GLN A 236 -5.36 0.47 -5.03
C GLN A 236 -6.02 0.11 -6.38
N TYR A 237 -5.27 -0.39 -7.34
CA TYR A 237 -5.82 -0.96 -8.56
C TYR A 237 -6.84 -2.08 -8.29
N LYS A 238 -6.59 -2.88 -7.24
CA LYS A 238 -7.46 -4.00 -6.84
C LYS A 238 -8.51 -3.59 -5.81
N VAL A 239 -8.32 -2.47 -5.14
CA VAL A 239 -9.15 -1.97 -4.03
C VAL A 239 -9.64 -0.56 -4.34
N PRO A 240 -10.66 -0.40 -5.22
CA PRO A 240 -11.10 0.91 -5.68
C PRO A 240 -11.95 1.69 -4.68
N ALA A 241 -12.34 1.07 -3.55
CA ALA A 241 -13.06 1.72 -2.45
C ALA A 241 -12.67 1.10 -1.11
N PHE A 242 -12.23 1.92 -0.19
CA PHE A 242 -11.78 1.55 1.15
C PHE A 242 -12.11 2.67 2.15
N GLY A 243 -12.17 2.33 3.42
CA GLY A 243 -12.50 3.31 4.45
C GLY A 243 -13.05 2.67 5.72
N TRP A 244 -13.93 3.40 6.37
CA TRP A 244 -14.45 3.06 7.69
C TRP A 244 -15.97 3.13 7.75
N SER A 245 -16.54 2.37 8.69
CA SER A 245 -17.94 2.50 9.06
C SER A 245 -18.11 2.53 10.57
N SER A 246 -19.25 3.09 11.03
CA SER A 246 -19.64 3.10 12.43
C SER A 246 -20.59 1.95 12.70
N THR A 247 -20.19 1.05 13.62
CA THR A 247 -21.05 -0.06 14.07
C THR A 247 -22.31 0.45 14.77
N LYS A 248 -22.25 1.64 15.32
CA LYS A 248 -23.30 2.26 16.09
C LYS A 248 -24.22 3.14 15.25
N ASP A 249 -23.64 4.04 14.46
CA ASP A 249 -24.42 5.04 13.71
C ASP A 249 -24.85 4.51 12.34
N HIS A 250 -24.34 3.34 11.93
CA HIS A 250 -24.66 2.70 10.65
C HIS A 250 -24.37 3.59 9.44
N ILE A 251 -23.30 4.36 9.53
CA ILE A 251 -22.75 5.22 8.48
C ILE A 251 -21.41 4.65 8.01
N GLY A 252 -21.10 4.77 6.73
CA GLY A 252 -19.80 4.52 6.18
C GLY A 252 -19.23 5.74 5.49
N ILE A 253 -17.91 5.92 5.56
CA ILE A 253 -17.14 6.92 4.83
C ILE A 253 -15.98 6.26 4.09
N TRP A 254 -15.85 6.59 2.80
CA TRP A 254 -15.02 5.84 1.88
C TRP A 254 -14.25 6.77 0.94
N PHE A 255 -12.97 6.45 0.68
CA PHE A 255 -12.32 6.94 -0.52
C PHE A 255 -12.71 6.03 -1.68
N VAL A 256 -13.24 6.64 -2.73
CA VAL A 256 -13.59 5.97 -3.97
C VAL A 256 -12.71 6.55 -5.07
N ASN A 257 -11.83 5.72 -5.62
CA ASN A 257 -10.90 6.11 -6.68
C ASN A 257 -11.43 5.65 -8.03
N PRO A 258 -11.89 6.57 -8.90
CA PRO A 258 -12.37 6.22 -10.23
C PRO A 258 -11.24 5.77 -11.16
N THR A 259 -10.03 6.18 -10.87
CA THR A 259 -8.82 5.87 -11.63
C THR A 259 -7.62 5.82 -10.72
N ILE A 260 -6.61 5.06 -11.13
CA ILE A 260 -5.28 5.05 -10.50
C ILE A 260 -4.22 5.73 -11.38
N GLU A 261 -4.60 6.41 -12.46
CA GLU A 261 -3.64 6.92 -13.44
C GLU A 261 -2.58 7.85 -12.84
N TYR A 262 -2.90 8.51 -11.74
CA TYR A 262 -2.00 9.44 -11.05
C TYR A 262 -1.12 8.79 -9.99
N LEU A 263 -1.39 7.55 -9.60
CA LEU A 263 -0.61 6.81 -8.62
C LEU A 263 0.70 6.29 -9.21
N SER A 264 1.61 5.87 -8.36
CA SER A 264 2.88 5.24 -8.76
C SER A 264 2.82 3.74 -8.59
N GLY A 265 3.53 3.01 -9.48
CA GLY A 265 3.65 1.55 -9.41
C GLY A 265 2.39 0.78 -9.76
N GLY A 266 1.44 1.44 -10.37
CA GLY A 266 0.29 0.91 -11.08
C GLY A 266 -0.44 -0.23 -10.40
N ALA A 267 -0.48 -1.37 -11.09
CA ALA A 267 -1.25 -2.53 -10.67
C ALA A 267 -0.53 -3.43 -9.65
N SER A 268 0.67 -3.11 -9.20
CA SER A 268 1.47 -3.99 -8.34
C SER A 268 1.92 -3.38 -7.02
N LYS A 269 2.16 -2.07 -6.98
CA LYS A 269 2.66 -1.42 -5.77
C LYS A 269 1.53 -1.20 -4.77
N GLN A 270 1.77 -1.60 -3.53
CA GLN A 270 0.89 -1.26 -2.42
C GLN A 270 1.31 0.03 -1.74
N GLU A 271 0.35 0.69 -1.10
CA GLU A 271 0.56 1.86 -0.26
C GLU A 271 -0.48 1.86 0.87
N LEU A 272 -0.25 2.66 1.90
CA LEU A 272 -1.18 2.83 3.01
C LEU A 272 -2.52 3.39 2.51
N VAL A 273 -3.63 2.79 2.96
CA VAL A 273 -4.99 3.24 2.60
C VAL A 273 -5.83 3.62 3.81
N CYS A 274 -5.66 2.92 4.93
CA CYS A 274 -6.33 3.21 6.19
C CYS A 274 -5.39 2.89 7.35
N HIS A 275 -5.53 3.55 8.49
CA HIS A 275 -4.95 3.15 9.78
C HIS A 275 -5.45 4.08 10.88
N PHE A 276 -5.00 3.87 12.12
CA PHE A 276 -5.07 4.90 13.15
C PHE A 276 -3.91 5.89 13.03
N ASP A 277 -4.15 7.14 13.42
CA ASP A 277 -3.07 8.10 13.65
C ASP A 277 -2.13 7.57 14.76
N ALA A 278 -0.84 7.86 14.66
CA ALA A 278 0.18 7.30 15.57
C ALA A 278 0.19 7.92 16.99
N ASN A 279 -0.88 8.60 17.40
CA ASN A 279 -1.06 9.24 18.69
C ASN A 279 -1.50 8.27 19.79
N ASP A 280 -1.56 8.73 21.02
CA ASP A 280 -2.11 7.96 22.16
C ASP A 280 -3.65 7.97 22.18
N ASP A 281 -4.28 8.89 21.45
CA ASP A 281 -5.73 8.96 21.22
C ASP A 281 -5.95 9.14 19.70
N PRO A 282 -5.79 8.04 18.92
CA PRO A 282 -5.66 8.12 17.49
C PRO A 282 -7.00 8.24 16.77
N ASP A 283 -7.10 9.21 15.87
CA ASP A 283 -8.20 9.26 14.92
C ASP A 283 -8.11 8.10 13.91
N PRO A 284 -9.24 7.50 13.49
CA PRO A 284 -9.29 6.66 12.30
C PRO A 284 -8.99 7.52 11.07
N ILE A 285 -8.10 7.08 10.18
CA ILE A 285 -7.73 7.83 8.99
C ILE A 285 -7.88 7.05 7.71
N ILE A 286 -8.19 7.77 6.62
CA ILE A 286 -8.17 7.26 5.25
C ILE A 286 -7.12 8.05 4.47
N LEU A 287 -6.36 7.36 3.63
CA LEU A 287 -5.20 7.89 2.94
C LEU A 287 -5.24 7.55 1.45
N ASP A 288 -4.80 8.49 0.61
CA ASP A 288 -4.51 8.25 -0.80
C ASP A 288 -3.17 8.88 -1.16
N TYR A 289 -2.15 8.02 -1.36
CA TYR A 289 -0.80 8.42 -1.69
C TYR A 289 -0.60 8.44 -3.20
N TRP A 290 -0.37 9.60 -3.79
CA TRP A 290 0.09 9.65 -5.16
C TRP A 290 1.62 9.58 -5.26
N ARG A 291 2.31 10.06 -4.24
CA ARG A 291 3.76 9.91 -4.08
C ARG A 291 4.04 9.41 -2.66
N GLY A 292 4.12 8.10 -2.49
CA GLY A 292 4.49 7.46 -1.24
C GLY A 292 6.00 7.29 -1.09
N THR A 293 6.46 7.24 0.15
CA THR A 293 7.86 6.93 0.50
C THR A 293 8.06 5.48 0.89
N HIS A 294 6.96 4.75 1.03
CA HIS A 294 6.94 3.35 1.46
C HIS A 294 7.17 2.40 0.28
N PHE A 295 7.68 1.20 0.58
CA PHE A 295 7.89 0.11 -0.36
C PHE A 295 8.81 0.44 -1.55
N GLY A 296 9.96 -0.19 -1.57
CA GLY A 296 10.94 -0.09 -2.66
C GLY A 296 11.73 1.20 -2.72
N GLY A 297 11.85 1.93 -1.59
CA GLY A 297 12.52 3.24 -1.54
C GLY A 297 11.65 4.37 -2.05
N GLY A 298 10.34 4.12 -2.15
CA GLY A 298 9.32 5.09 -2.50
C GLY A 298 9.28 5.47 -3.98
N ALA A 299 8.19 6.11 -4.34
CA ALA A 299 8.00 6.67 -5.66
C ALA A 299 8.86 7.93 -5.87
N GLN A 300 9.28 8.17 -7.10
CA GLN A 300 10.15 9.27 -7.48
C GLN A 300 9.37 10.31 -8.28
N CYS A 301 9.55 11.58 -7.92
CA CYS A 301 9.04 12.69 -8.71
C CYS A 301 10.09 13.79 -8.70
N SER A 302 10.91 13.85 -9.75
CA SER A 302 11.95 14.85 -9.93
C SER A 302 11.71 15.63 -11.21
N ILE A 303 11.73 16.94 -11.11
CA ILE A 303 11.42 17.86 -12.18
C ILE A 303 12.69 18.69 -12.45
N ALA A 304 13.12 18.74 -13.71
CA ALA A 304 14.32 19.47 -14.10
C ALA A 304 14.08 20.98 -14.09
N ALA A 305 15.16 21.77 -13.95
CA ALA A 305 15.09 23.21 -14.10
C ALA A 305 14.62 23.59 -15.51
N GLY A 306 13.62 24.46 -15.60
CA GLY A 306 13.05 24.88 -16.86
C GLY A 306 12.07 23.89 -17.50
N GLU A 307 11.81 22.77 -16.88
CA GLU A 307 10.80 21.83 -17.34
C GLU A 307 9.40 22.35 -17.02
N ASN A 308 8.53 22.41 -18.05
CA ASN A 308 7.11 22.69 -17.85
C ASN A 308 6.39 21.40 -17.48
N TRP A 309 5.96 21.28 -16.23
CA TRP A 309 5.32 20.09 -15.73
C TRP A 309 4.06 20.44 -14.94
N SER A 310 3.03 19.62 -15.11
CA SER A 310 1.82 19.69 -14.31
C SER A 310 1.22 18.29 -14.13
N LYS A 311 0.63 18.04 -12.97
CA LYS A 311 -0.06 16.79 -12.69
C LYS A 311 -1.32 17.04 -11.88
N VAL A 312 -2.44 16.46 -12.33
CA VAL A 312 -3.73 16.42 -11.61
C VAL A 312 -3.80 15.12 -10.82
N ILE A 313 -4.01 15.22 -9.53
CA ILE A 313 -4.13 14.12 -8.59
C ILE A 313 -5.59 13.98 -8.17
N GLY A 314 -6.21 12.88 -8.52
CA GLY A 314 -7.65 12.66 -8.34
C GLY A 314 -8.46 12.97 -9.61
N PRO A 315 -9.76 13.34 -9.51
CA PRO A 315 -10.56 13.52 -8.30
C PRO A 315 -10.80 12.21 -7.52
N ILE A 316 -10.62 12.29 -6.20
CA ILE A 316 -10.99 11.26 -5.23
C ILE A 316 -12.41 11.59 -4.76
N PHE A 317 -13.32 10.62 -4.79
CA PHE A 317 -14.66 10.84 -4.24
C PHE A 317 -14.71 10.38 -2.79
N VAL A 318 -14.79 11.34 -1.85
CA VAL A 318 -15.03 11.09 -0.43
C VAL A 318 -16.52 10.81 -0.28
N TYR A 319 -16.88 9.54 -0.36
CA TYR A 319 -18.24 9.04 -0.41
C TYR A 319 -18.75 8.69 0.98
N VAL A 320 -19.99 9.09 1.29
CA VAL A 320 -20.66 8.75 2.55
C VAL A 320 -21.95 8.00 2.24
N ASN A 321 -22.21 6.91 2.97
CA ASN A 321 -23.44 6.15 2.86
C ASN A 321 -23.98 5.72 4.23
N SER A 322 -25.22 5.26 4.29
CA SER A 322 -25.84 4.79 5.52
C SER A 322 -26.83 3.66 5.28
N LEU A 323 -27.08 2.86 6.31
CA LEU A 323 -28.16 1.89 6.28
C LEU A 323 -29.52 2.54 6.49
N SER A 324 -30.59 1.87 6.05
CA SER A 324 -31.97 2.32 6.26
C SER A 324 -32.36 2.40 7.74
N SER A 325 -31.62 1.74 8.61
CA SER A 325 -31.76 1.84 10.07
C SER A 325 -31.14 3.11 10.67
N PHE A 326 -30.37 3.86 9.87
CA PHE A 326 -29.76 5.11 10.30
C PHE A 326 -30.86 6.13 10.64
N LYS A 327 -30.73 6.70 11.83
CA LYS A 327 -31.55 7.85 12.25
C LYS A 327 -30.57 8.96 12.57
N SER A 328 -30.69 10.09 11.87
CA SER A 328 -29.86 11.26 12.19
C SER A 328 -29.95 11.55 13.69
N PRO A 329 -28.87 11.54 14.45
CA PRO A 329 -28.93 11.87 15.87
C PRO A 329 -29.39 13.32 15.99
N GLY A 330 -30.40 13.54 16.80
CA GLY A 330 -30.62 14.89 17.30
C GLY A 330 -29.37 15.27 18.08
N LYS A 331 -28.88 16.45 17.97
CA LYS A 331 -27.74 17.12 18.68
C LYS A 331 -26.99 16.38 19.80
N THR A 332 -26.88 15.06 19.76
CA THR A 332 -26.22 14.25 20.77
C THR A 332 -24.75 14.09 20.36
N ASP A 333 -23.88 14.53 21.23
CA ASP A 333 -22.44 14.48 21.09
C ASP A 333 -21.96 13.03 20.90
N LEU A 334 -21.40 12.69 19.74
CA LEU A 334 -20.89 11.36 19.39
C LEU A 334 -19.78 10.90 20.32
N ALA A 335 -19.02 11.83 20.91
CA ALA A 335 -17.94 11.54 21.85
C ALA A 335 -18.39 10.78 23.12
N THR A 336 -19.66 10.90 23.52
CA THR A 336 -20.20 10.20 24.71
C THR A 336 -20.50 8.72 24.43
N LEU A 337 -20.41 8.26 23.21
CA LEU A 337 -20.90 6.95 22.82
C LEU A 337 -19.79 5.91 22.65
N ALA A 338 -18.55 6.34 22.43
CA ALA A 338 -17.38 5.44 22.30
C ALA A 338 -16.95 4.78 23.62
N ALA A 339 -17.31 5.37 24.77
CA ALA A 339 -16.83 4.96 26.09
C ALA A 339 -17.49 3.70 26.68
N THR A 340 -18.49 3.09 26.07
CA THR A 340 -19.26 1.97 26.63
C THR A 340 -19.02 0.62 25.99
N ALA A 341 -18.13 0.49 25.02
CA ALA A 341 -17.82 -0.78 24.37
C ALA A 341 -16.75 -1.55 25.19
N GLY A 342 -17.16 -2.16 26.30
CA GLY A 342 -16.39 -3.28 26.86
C GLY A 342 -16.45 -4.44 25.87
N ASN A 343 -15.37 -5.17 25.78
CA ASN A 343 -14.97 -6.22 24.87
C ASN A 343 -16.05 -7.33 24.62
N PRO A 344 -16.97 -7.20 23.70
CA PRO A 344 -17.93 -8.26 23.40
C PRO A 344 -17.42 -9.12 22.24
N THR A 345 -17.83 -10.36 22.21
CA THR A 345 -17.88 -11.15 20.99
C THR A 345 -18.58 -10.31 19.93
N VAL A 346 -17.87 -9.95 18.85
CA VAL A 346 -18.41 -9.07 17.80
C VAL A 346 -19.72 -9.64 17.25
N PRO A 347 -20.85 -8.95 17.38
CA PRO A 347 -22.12 -9.45 16.87
C PRO A 347 -22.04 -9.63 15.34
N ALA A 348 -22.52 -10.76 14.84
CA ALA A 348 -22.54 -11.04 13.40
C ALA A 348 -23.21 -9.91 12.59
N ALA A 349 -24.27 -9.31 13.15
CA ALA A 349 -24.96 -8.18 12.54
C ALA A 349 -24.05 -6.95 12.27
N TRP A 350 -23.02 -6.73 13.07
CA TRP A 350 -22.09 -5.63 12.84
C TRP A 350 -21.28 -5.86 11.58
N LYS A 351 -20.74 -7.07 11.40
CA LYS A 351 -20.03 -7.44 10.17
C LYS A 351 -20.94 -7.39 8.95
N GLU A 352 -22.19 -7.84 9.08
CA GLU A 352 -23.16 -7.77 7.98
C GLU A 352 -23.46 -6.32 7.59
N ASN A 353 -23.65 -5.43 8.56
CA ASN A 353 -23.90 -4.01 8.35
C ASN A 353 -22.70 -3.32 7.68
N ALA A 354 -21.51 -3.48 8.23
CA ALA A 354 -20.30 -2.90 7.70
C ALA A 354 -20.00 -3.42 6.28
N THR A 355 -20.16 -4.74 6.07
CA THR A 355 -20.00 -5.34 4.75
C THR A 355 -20.99 -4.78 3.73
N ALA A 356 -22.25 -4.55 4.11
CA ALA A 356 -23.25 -3.95 3.22
C ALA A 356 -22.88 -2.52 2.82
N LEU A 357 -22.39 -1.71 3.75
CA LEU A 357 -21.90 -0.35 3.50
C LEU A 357 -20.69 -0.35 2.57
N TRP A 358 -19.71 -1.20 2.82
CA TRP A 358 -18.52 -1.33 1.98
C TRP A 358 -18.86 -1.84 0.57
N GLN A 359 -19.70 -2.87 0.46
CA GLN A 359 -20.17 -3.36 -0.84
C GLN A 359 -20.91 -2.30 -1.65
N ASP A 360 -21.60 -1.38 -0.98
CA ASP A 360 -22.19 -0.24 -1.65
C ASP A 360 -21.14 0.76 -2.14
N ALA A 361 -20.08 1.02 -1.36
CA ALA A 361 -18.95 1.83 -1.79
C ALA A 361 -18.23 1.21 -3.02
N LEU A 362 -18.06 -0.10 -3.06
CA LEU A 362 -17.53 -0.82 -4.23
C LEU A 362 -18.44 -0.70 -5.46
N ARG A 363 -19.78 -0.67 -5.27
CA ARG A 363 -20.71 -0.38 -6.37
C ARG A 363 -20.60 1.08 -6.82
N GLN A 364 -20.44 2.01 -5.89
CA GLN A 364 -20.22 3.43 -6.22
C GLN A 364 -18.92 3.61 -7.00
N ALA A 365 -17.85 2.89 -6.66
CA ALA A 365 -16.60 2.92 -7.41
C ALA A 365 -16.81 2.55 -8.89
N LYS A 366 -17.62 1.53 -9.18
CA LYS A 366 -17.97 1.18 -10.56
C LYS A 366 -18.75 2.28 -11.27
N VAL A 367 -19.63 2.99 -10.56
CA VAL A 367 -20.36 4.13 -11.11
C VAL A 367 -19.38 5.26 -11.44
N GLU A 368 -18.46 5.56 -10.55
CA GLU A 368 -17.46 6.61 -10.77
C GLU A 368 -16.47 6.25 -11.89
N GLN A 369 -16.02 5.01 -11.97
CA GLN A 369 -15.19 4.51 -13.07
C GLN A 369 -15.89 4.66 -14.45
N ALA A 370 -17.20 4.45 -14.51
CA ALA A 370 -17.97 4.62 -15.75
C ALA A 370 -18.16 6.10 -16.15
N ARG A 371 -18.18 7.01 -15.17
CA ARG A 371 -18.28 8.46 -15.38
C ARG A 371 -16.94 9.11 -15.71
N TRP A 372 -15.87 8.49 -15.25
CA TRP A 372 -14.51 9.01 -15.43
C TRP A 372 -14.03 8.84 -16.89
N PRO A 373 -13.28 9.80 -17.48
CA PRO A 373 -12.91 11.13 -16.96
C PRO A 373 -14.13 12.05 -16.88
N TYR A 374 -14.14 12.88 -15.82
CA TYR A 374 -15.25 13.79 -15.57
C TYR A 374 -15.25 14.99 -16.52
N ASP A 375 -16.38 15.32 -17.12
CA ASP A 375 -16.57 16.43 -18.04
C ASP A 375 -16.59 17.82 -17.35
N TRP A 376 -16.80 17.83 -16.06
CA TRP A 376 -16.83 19.06 -15.25
C TRP A 376 -15.46 19.52 -14.77
N VAL A 377 -14.41 18.72 -14.84
CA VAL A 377 -13.03 19.14 -14.50
C VAL A 377 -12.46 19.95 -15.66
N ASN A 378 -12.29 21.25 -15.45
CA ASN A 378 -11.89 22.19 -16.49
C ASN A 378 -10.79 23.15 -16.02
N GLY A 379 -10.09 23.77 -17.00
CA GLY A 379 -9.06 24.81 -16.77
C GLY A 379 -7.72 24.24 -16.23
N VAL A 380 -7.50 22.95 -16.33
CA VAL A 380 -6.28 22.23 -15.91
C VAL A 380 -5.91 21.16 -16.95
N ASP A 381 -4.72 20.59 -16.86
CA ASP A 381 -4.31 19.48 -17.75
C ASP A 381 -5.08 18.19 -17.39
N TYR A 382 -6.32 18.13 -17.86
CA TYR A 382 -7.22 16.99 -17.66
C TYR A 382 -7.96 16.68 -18.94
N PRO A 383 -7.38 15.86 -19.84
CA PRO A 383 -8.06 15.46 -21.08
C PRO A 383 -9.39 14.76 -20.78
N HIS A 384 -10.46 15.20 -21.45
CA HIS A 384 -11.77 14.59 -21.41
C HIS A 384 -11.80 13.31 -22.26
N LYS A 385 -12.90 12.58 -22.22
CA LYS A 385 -13.03 11.24 -22.83
C LYS A 385 -12.76 11.23 -24.33
N ASP A 386 -13.22 12.23 -25.04
CA ASP A 386 -13.01 12.40 -26.50
C ASP A 386 -11.56 12.77 -26.87
N GLN A 387 -10.79 13.28 -25.91
CA GLN A 387 -9.38 13.63 -26.04
C GLN A 387 -8.44 12.49 -25.66
N ARG A 388 -8.95 11.36 -25.18
CA ARG A 388 -8.18 10.19 -24.76
C ARG A 388 -8.26 9.07 -25.79
N GLY A 389 -7.18 8.31 -25.91
CA GLY A 389 -7.12 7.16 -26.81
C GLY A 389 -7.55 5.85 -26.15
N THR A 390 -7.68 4.83 -26.97
CA THR A 390 -7.86 3.43 -26.52
C THR A 390 -6.80 2.57 -27.21
N VAL A 391 -6.13 1.71 -26.45
CA VAL A 391 -5.13 0.78 -26.97
C VAL A 391 -5.61 -0.65 -26.80
N THR A 392 -5.54 -1.42 -27.90
CA THR A 392 -5.91 -2.85 -27.90
C THR A 392 -4.75 -3.69 -28.40
N GLY A 393 -4.79 -4.98 -28.11
CA GLY A 393 -3.81 -5.92 -28.63
C GLY A 393 -4.01 -7.31 -28.07
N ARG A 394 -3.08 -8.20 -28.45
CA ARG A 394 -3.09 -9.57 -27.97
C ARG A 394 -1.66 -10.06 -27.71
N LEU A 395 -1.34 -10.36 -26.46
CA LEU A 395 -0.12 -11.06 -26.06
C LEU A 395 -0.23 -12.56 -26.36
N VAL A 396 0.82 -13.15 -26.88
CA VAL A 396 0.91 -14.58 -27.15
C VAL A 396 2.20 -15.11 -26.52
N LEU A 397 2.05 -15.99 -25.53
CA LEU A 397 3.20 -16.60 -24.86
C LEU A 397 3.91 -17.55 -25.79
N ASP A 398 5.16 -17.26 -26.11
CA ASP A 398 6.08 -18.10 -26.89
C ASP A 398 7.18 -18.65 -25.98
N ASP A 399 6.82 -19.65 -25.17
CA ASP A 399 7.72 -20.34 -24.25
C ASP A 399 7.53 -21.86 -24.40
N LEU A 400 8.50 -22.52 -25.03
CA LEU A 400 8.45 -23.97 -25.28
C LEU A 400 8.48 -24.82 -24.01
N GLN A 401 8.84 -24.26 -22.86
CA GLN A 401 8.86 -24.95 -21.57
C GLN A 401 7.65 -24.63 -20.71
N ALA A 402 6.76 -23.73 -21.15
CA ALA A 402 5.55 -23.41 -20.42
C ALA A 402 4.57 -24.60 -20.43
N LYS A 403 3.95 -24.85 -19.28
CA LYS A 403 2.90 -25.90 -19.15
C LYS A 403 1.59 -25.53 -19.86
N THR A 404 1.39 -24.25 -20.13
CA THR A 404 0.20 -23.69 -20.78
C THR A 404 0.57 -22.43 -21.56
N THR A 405 -0.21 -22.12 -22.60
CA THR A 405 -0.11 -20.84 -23.33
C THR A 405 -1.11 -19.80 -22.82
N LYS A 406 -1.90 -20.13 -21.81
CA LYS A 406 -2.80 -19.18 -21.15
C LYS A 406 -2.00 -18.21 -20.28
N LEU A 407 -2.55 -17.03 -20.11
CA LEU A 407 -2.05 -15.94 -19.30
C LEU A 407 -3.07 -15.62 -18.18
N PRO A 408 -3.13 -16.45 -17.12
CA PRO A 408 -4.05 -16.20 -16.01
C PRO A 408 -3.72 -14.86 -15.34
N HIS A 409 -4.74 -14.17 -14.88
CA HIS A 409 -4.62 -12.86 -14.22
C HIS A 409 -3.70 -11.87 -14.97
N LEU A 410 -3.76 -11.93 -16.30
CA LEU A 410 -2.98 -11.04 -17.17
C LEU A 410 -3.28 -9.58 -16.79
N THR A 411 -2.24 -8.85 -16.42
CA THR A 411 -2.29 -7.42 -16.20
C THR A 411 -1.45 -6.72 -17.25
N VAL A 412 -2.00 -5.69 -17.89
CA VAL A 412 -1.35 -4.95 -18.97
C VAL A 412 -1.45 -3.45 -18.69
N GLY A 413 -0.36 -2.74 -18.87
CA GLY A 413 -0.34 -1.31 -18.64
C GLY A 413 0.53 -0.52 -19.60
N LEU A 414 0.24 0.75 -19.72
CA LEU A 414 1.07 1.76 -20.37
C LEU A 414 1.63 2.68 -19.32
N ALA A 415 2.95 2.79 -19.26
CA ALA A 415 3.66 3.70 -18.38
C ALA A 415 4.63 4.56 -19.20
N HIS A 416 5.08 5.67 -18.62
CA HIS A 416 6.10 6.50 -19.26
C HIS A 416 7.37 5.66 -19.49
N VAL A 417 8.12 5.99 -20.53
CA VAL A 417 9.43 5.36 -20.77
C VAL A 417 10.36 5.66 -19.59
N ASP A 418 11.17 4.67 -19.20
CA ASP A 418 12.14 4.82 -18.12
C ASP A 418 13.02 6.05 -18.34
N TYR A 419 13.26 6.80 -17.29
CA TYR A 419 14.07 8.01 -17.38
C TYR A 419 15.08 8.06 -16.24
N THR A 420 16.16 8.80 -16.50
CA THR A 420 17.19 9.00 -15.49
C THR A 420 16.85 10.22 -14.65
N ASN A 421 16.78 10.02 -13.34
CA ASN A 421 16.64 11.12 -12.40
C ASN A 421 17.90 11.97 -12.41
N SER A 422 17.83 13.17 -13.03
CA SER A 422 18.97 14.11 -13.15
C SER A 422 19.12 15.03 -11.94
N PHE A 423 18.29 14.88 -10.91
CA PHE A 423 18.35 15.73 -9.73
C PHE A 423 19.43 15.27 -8.76
N SER A 424 20.67 15.70 -9.00
CA SER A 424 21.75 15.68 -8.01
C SER A 424 21.66 16.90 -7.10
N GLY A 425 20.51 17.08 -6.43
CA GLY A 425 20.30 18.21 -5.54
C GLY A 425 21.19 18.14 -4.31
N ARG A 426 22.31 18.86 -4.34
CA ARG A 426 23.03 19.30 -3.13
C ARG A 426 22.23 20.33 -2.29
N GLY A 427 20.99 20.60 -2.66
CA GLY A 427 19.99 21.21 -1.81
C GLY A 427 19.40 20.11 -0.95
N GLY A 428 20.17 19.58 0.00
CA GLY A 428 19.63 18.69 0.99
C GLY A 428 18.43 19.39 1.63
N PHE A 429 17.24 18.81 1.47
CA PHE A 429 16.44 18.68 2.66
C PHE A 429 17.38 18.00 3.66
N ARG A 430 18.02 18.74 4.55
CA ARG A 430 18.25 18.25 5.88
C ARG A 430 16.83 17.95 6.32
N GLY A 431 16.38 16.74 5.99
CA GLY A 431 15.22 16.19 6.57
C GLY A 431 15.44 16.39 8.04
N GLY A 432 14.72 17.28 8.63
CA GLY A 432 14.33 17.10 9.99
C GLY A 432 13.98 15.63 9.97
N GLY A 433 14.66 14.82 10.76
CA GLY A 433 14.44 13.41 10.81
C GLY A 433 12.95 13.20 10.80
N THR A 434 12.52 12.06 10.37
CA THR A 434 11.17 11.59 10.59
C THR A 434 10.84 11.83 12.07
N ASN A 435 10.58 13.09 12.39
CA ASN A 435 9.91 13.44 13.60
C ASN A 435 8.58 12.76 13.41
N GLY A 436 8.48 11.64 14.07
CA GLY A 436 7.21 11.02 14.26
C GLY A 436 6.23 12.13 14.57
N PHE A 437 5.07 12.05 14.02
CA PHE A 437 3.96 12.93 14.25
C PHE A 437 3.81 13.19 15.76
N GLY A 438 4.57 14.16 16.27
CA GLY A 438 4.32 14.75 17.56
C GLY A 438 3.02 15.50 17.39
N GLY A 439 1.92 14.92 17.92
CA GLY A 439 0.62 15.55 17.93
C GLY A 439 0.71 16.91 18.60
N GLY A 440 0.99 17.95 17.82
CA GLY A 440 0.63 19.28 18.20
C GLY A 440 -0.88 19.31 18.19
N ARG A 441 -1.50 19.39 19.35
CA ARG A 441 -2.89 19.82 19.53
C ARG A 441 -3.06 21.19 18.88
N GLY A 442 -3.22 21.22 17.58
CA GLY A 442 -3.85 22.31 16.88
C GLY A 442 -5.34 22.07 16.92
N GLY A 443 -5.90 22.14 18.13
CA GLY A 443 -7.33 22.31 18.25
C GLY A 443 -7.68 23.59 17.51
N PHE A 444 -8.55 23.49 16.51
CA PHE A 444 -9.24 24.64 15.94
C PHE A 444 -10.13 25.22 17.05
N GLY A 445 -9.50 26.00 17.96
CA GLY A 445 -10.19 26.73 18.99
C GLY A 445 -10.89 27.92 18.37
N ARG A 446 -12.19 27.96 18.55
CA ARG A 446 -12.98 29.20 18.43
C ARG A 446 -12.28 30.34 19.16
N GLY A 447 -12.18 31.49 18.45
CA GLY A 447 -11.46 32.67 18.83
C GLY A 447 -11.75 33.19 20.26
N GLY A 448 -10.68 33.65 20.85
CA GLY A 448 -10.70 34.45 22.07
C GLY A 448 -9.31 35.06 22.24
N GLY A 449 -9.21 36.39 22.04
CA GLY A 449 -7.97 37.15 22.05
C GLY A 449 -7.22 37.10 23.37
N GLY A 450 -5.90 37.20 23.30
CA GLY A 450 -5.04 37.41 24.45
C GLY A 450 -3.56 37.43 24.03
N THR A 451 -3.03 38.62 23.90
CA THR A 451 -1.61 38.95 23.76
C THR A 451 -0.81 38.43 24.95
N ASN A 452 0.33 37.76 24.71
CA ASN A 452 1.58 38.05 25.42
C ASN A 452 2.74 37.28 24.80
N GLY A 453 3.79 38.01 24.44
CA GLY A 453 5.03 37.51 23.91
C GLY A 453 5.94 36.93 24.98
N PHE A 454 6.84 36.05 24.56
CA PHE A 454 8.15 35.86 25.20
C PHE A 454 9.21 35.62 24.14
N ALA A 455 10.22 36.48 24.25
CA ALA A 455 11.47 36.43 23.49
C ALA A 455 12.50 35.58 24.28
N GLY A 456 13.40 34.93 23.55
CA GLY A 456 14.76 34.76 24.06
C GLY A 456 15.29 33.34 24.12
N GLY A 457 16.43 33.15 23.48
CA GLY A 457 17.43 32.16 23.87
C GLY A 457 18.11 31.45 22.68
N ARG A 458 19.07 32.12 22.07
CA ARG A 458 20.14 31.47 21.29
C ARG A 458 21.12 30.81 22.26
N ASP A 459 21.43 29.54 22.07
CA ASP A 459 22.75 29.01 22.44
C ASP A 459 23.22 28.01 21.39
N GLY A 460 24.41 28.33 20.84
CA GLY A 460 25.09 27.52 19.85
C GLY A 460 25.98 26.48 20.53
N PHE A 461 26.05 25.31 19.95
CA PHE A 461 27.12 24.36 20.23
C PHE A 461 27.93 24.12 18.95
N GLY A 462 29.20 24.61 19.00
CA GLY A 462 30.21 24.32 18.01
C GLY A 462 30.83 22.95 18.24
N PHE A 463 31.03 22.20 17.17
CA PHE A 463 31.89 21.01 17.18
C PHE A 463 33.23 21.37 16.55
N GLY A 464 34.28 21.31 17.37
CA GLY A 464 35.67 21.44 16.98
C GLY A 464 36.16 20.22 16.19
N GLY A 465 36.96 20.48 15.18
CA GLY A 465 37.59 19.49 14.32
C GLY A 465 38.72 18.72 15.01
N GLY A 466 38.87 17.50 14.62
CA GLY A 466 40.03 16.64 14.87
C GLY A 466 40.36 15.85 13.61
N THR A 467 41.41 16.31 12.92
CA THR A 467 42.04 15.60 11.80
C THR A 467 42.87 14.44 12.31
N ASN A 468 42.65 13.23 11.78
CA ASN A 468 43.70 12.22 11.58
C ASN A 468 43.35 11.35 10.40
N GLY A 469 44.16 11.43 9.37
CA GLY A 469 44.07 10.63 8.17
C GLY A 469 44.63 9.22 8.37
N PHE A 470 44.04 8.27 7.69
CA PHE A 470 44.68 7.07 7.20
C PHE A 470 44.15 6.72 5.81
N GLY A 471 45.08 6.52 4.91
CA GLY A 471 44.80 6.30 3.50
C GLY A 471 44.48 4.85 3.17
N GLY A 472 43.85 4.70 2.02
CA GLY A 472 43.97 3.56 1.11
C GLY A 472 43.03 2.39 1.37
N GLY A 473 42.03 2.22 0.50
CA GLY A 473 41.25 1.00 0.40
C GLY A 473 39.86 1.25 -0.21
N THR A 474 39.79 1.18 -1.52
CA THR A 474 38.55 1.18 -2.27
C THR A 474 37.75 -0.10 -1.99
N ASN A 475 36.80 -0.05 -1.10
CA ASN A 475 35.59 -0.88 -1.05
C ASN A 475 34.58 -0.16 -0.17
N GLY A 476 33.67 0.55 -0.82
CA GLY A 476 32.65 1.34 -0.14
C GLY A 476 31.62 0.45 0.54
N PHE A 477 31.71 0.33 1.84
CA PHE A 477 30.58 -0.07 2.68
C PHE A 477 29.66 1.15 2.81
N GLY A 478 28.65 1.21 1.97
CA GLY A 478 27.55 2.16 2.07
C GLY A 478 26.61 1.79 3.18
N GLY A 479 26.65 2.52 4.18
CA GLY A 479 26.08 2.83 5.37
C GLY A 479 24.58 2.68 5.56
N ARG A 480 24.27 2.66 6.78
CA ARG A 480 23.08 3.07 7.55
C ARG A 480 21.91 3.58 6.72
N GLY A 481 20.77 2.91 6.87
CA GLY A 481 19.46 3.36 6.40
C GLY A 481 19.04 4.71 6.97
N GLY A 482 19.63 5.76 6.41
CA GLY A 482 19.00 7.06 6.36
C GLY A 482 18.46 7.18 4.95
N PHE A 483 17.33 7.79 4.75
CA PHE A 483 16.85 8.23 3.44
C PHE A 483 17.85 9.23 2.85
N GLY A 484 19.04 8.73 2.54
CA GLY A 484 20.05 9.45 1.78
C GLY A 484 19.63 9.36 0.33
N PHE A 485 19.16 10.45 -0.24
CA PHE A 485 19.23 10.67 -1.67
C PHE A 485 20.73 10.64 -2.04
N GLY A 486 21.27 9.43 -2.19
CA GLY A 486 22.61 9.22 -2.72
C GLY A 486 22.64 9.84 -4.11
N GLY A 487 23.51 10.83 -4.32
CA GLY A 487 23.66 11.57 -5.56
C GLY A 487 24.24 10.73 -6.71
N GLY A 488 23.61 9.59 -7.02
CA GLY A 488 23.81 8.79 -8.21
C GLY A 488 22.58 8.92 -9.10
N SER A 489 22.80 9.05 -10.40
CA SER A 489 21.77 8.98 -11.42
C SER A 489 21.05 7.64 -11.31
N ARG A 490 19.78 7.63 -10.84
CA ARG A 490 18.96 6.43 -10.73
C ARG A 490 17.98 6.41 -11.90
N VAL A 491 17.90 5.27 -12.58
CA VAL A 491 16.80 5.02 -13.51
C VAL A 491 15.51 4.90 -12.72
N VAL A 492 14.47 5.61 -13.14
CA VAL A 492 13.12 5.56 -12.61
C VAL A 492 12.30 4.74 -13.60
N ASP A 493 11.90 3.57 -13.17
CA ASP A 493 11.00 2.67 -13.88
C ASP A 493 9.53 2.91 -13.47
N TRP A 494 8.59 2.27 -14.16
CA TRP A 494 7.16 2.42 -13.89
C TRP A 494 6.78 2.09 -12.43
N ALA A 495 7.45 1.12 -11.80
CA ALA A 495 7.13 0.75 -10.41
C ALA A 495 7.47 1.84 -9.39
N HIS A 496 8.32 2.81 -9.78
CA HIS A 496 8.79 3.89 -8.92
C HIS A 496 8.41 5.29 -9.45
N ASP A 497 7.70 5.38 -10.57
CA ASP A 497 7.38 6.67 -11.19
C ASP A 497 6.13 7.30 -10.57
N ALA A 498 6.30 8.45 -9.91
CA ALA A 498 5.19 9.31 -9.48
C ALA A 498 5.06 10.59 -10.32
N LYS A 499 5.98 10.83 -11.28
CA LYS A 499 6.00 12.05 -12.08
C LYS A 499 4.96 12.01 -13.19
N PHE A 500 4.82 10.87 -13.87
CA PHE A 500 3.95 10.69 -15.03
C PHE A 500 2.69 9.89 -14.68
N TYR A 501 1.86 9.61 -15.67
CA TYR A 501 0.61 8.86 -15.55
C TYR A 501 0.78 7.44 -16.05
N GLU A 502 0.05 6.50 -15.46
CA GLU A 502 0.05 5.10 -15.82
C GLU A 502 -1.39 4.62 -16.09
N PHE A 503 -1.57 3.73 -17.07
CA PHE A 503 -2.88 3.24 -17.49
C PHE A 503 -2.88 1.73 -17.49
N TRP A 504 -3.58 1.10 -16.55
CA TRP A 504 -3.57 -0.33 -16.33
C TRP A 504 -4.95 -0.95 -16.57
N THR A 505 -4.96 -2.21 -17.02
CA THR A 505 -6.17 -3.00 -17.26
C THR A 505 -5.91 -4.48 -17.02
N ASP A 506 -6.95 -5.21 -16.64
CA ASP A 506 -6.93 -6.68 -16.67
C ASP A 506 -7.12 -7.16 -18.09
N GLY A 507 -6.24 -8.06 -18.53
CA GLY A 507 -6.35 -8.76 -19.78
C GLY A 507 -7.16 -10.07 -19.63
N LYS A 508 -7.38 -10.74 -20.75
CA LYS A 508 -8.01 -12.06 -20.77
C LYS A 508 -6.94 -13.16 -20.79
N GLU A 509 -7.24 -14.34 -20.26
CA GLU A 509 -6.33 -15.49 -20.30
C GLU A 509 -5.81 -15.87 -21.70
N ASN A 510 -6.54 -15.50 -22.75
CA ASN A 510 -6.11 -15.71 -24.14
C ASN A 510 -5.21 -14.58 -24.68
N GLY A 511 -4.76 -13.69 -23.81
CA GLY A 511 -3.86 -12.59 -24.08
C GLY A 511 -4.49 -11.31 -24.62
N LYS A 512 -5.79 -11.28 -24.92
CA LYS A 512 -6.46 -10.05 -25.41
C LYS A 512 -6.58 -9.02 -24.29
N PHE A 513 -6.33 -7.76 -24.62
CA PHE A 513 -6.47 -6.65 -23.69
C PHE A 513 -7.04 -5.40 -24.37
N THR A 514 -7.58 -4.49 -23.56
CA THR A 514 -8.04 -3.16 -23.94
C THR A 514 -7.71 -2.19 -22.84
N ILE A 515 -6.92 -1.17 -23.10
CA ILE A 515 -6.58 -0.06 -22.19
C ILE A 515 -7.36 1.16 -22.64
N PRO A 516 -8.46 1.52 -21.97
CA PRO A 516 -9.27 2.68 -22.34
C PRO A 516 -8.72 3.97 -21.71
N ASN A 517 -9.18 5.10 -22.20
CA ASN A 517 -8.97 6.42 -21.62
C ASN A 517 -7.50 6.81 -21.43
N VAL A 518 -6.62 6.38 -22.34
CA VAL A 518 -5.19 6.71 -22.32
C VAL A 518 -5.00 8.16 -22.75
N ARG A 519 -4.27 8.95 -21.95
CA ARG A 519 -3.85 10.31 -22.34
C ARG A 519 -2.97 10.26 -23.59
N PRO A 520 -2.99 11.29 -24.45
CA PRO A 520 -2.02 11.38 -25.55
C PRO A 520 -0.58 11.41 -25.02
N GLY A 521 0.30 10.61 -25.65
CA GLY A 521 1.68 10.50 -25.20
C GLY A 521 2.41 9.31 -25.80
N THR A 522 3.67 9.13 -25.42
CA THR A 522 4.48 7.96 -25.82
C THR A 522 4.83 7.15 -24.58
N TYR A 523 4.62 5.86 -24.65
CA TYR A 523 4.63 4.93 -23.53
C TYR A 523 5.46 3.68 -23.82
N THR A 524 5.78 2.96 -22.75
CA THR A 524 6.14 1.55 -22.77
C THR A 524 4.93 0.72 -22.36
N LEU A 525 4.60 -0.30 -23.14
CA LEU A 525 3.62 -1.31 -22.77
C LEU A 525 4.29 -2.35 -21.89
N HIS A 526 3.77 -2.55 -20.71
CA HIS A 526 4.19 -3.55 -19.74
C HIS A 526 3.10 -4.60 -19.56
N ALA A 527 3.50 -5.86 -19.33
CA ALA A 527 2.53 -6.89 -18.96
C ALA A 527 3.18 -7.97 -18.10
N PHE A 528 2.39 -8.52 -17.19
CA PHE A 528 2.73 -9.68 -16.39
C PHE A 528 1.49 -10.57 -16.19
N ALA A 529 1.73 -11.86 -15.96
CA ALA A 529 0.66 -12.83 -15.76
C ALA A 529 1.12 -13.93 -14.82
N ASP A 530 0.20 -14.51 -14.08
CA ASP A 530 0.49 -15.61 -13.20
C ASP A 530 1.01 -16.83 -13.97
N GLY A 531 1.99 -17.50 -13.39
CA GLY A 531 2.66 -18.65 -14.02
C GLY A 531 3.76 -18.28 -15.02
N VAL A 532 3.94 -16.99 -15.33
CA VAL A 532 5.00 -16.50 -16.23
C VAL A 532 6.03 -15.70 -15.44
N LEU A 533 7.24 -16.22 -15.34
CA LEU A 533 8.31 -15.52 -14.66
C LEU A 533 8.88 -14.42 -15.55
N GLY A 534 8.97 -13.21 -15.00
CA GLY A 534 9.42 -12.01 -15.70
C GLY A 534 8.28 -11.10 -16.13
N GLU A 535 8.56 -10.23 -17.07
CA GLU A 535 7.67 -9.18 -17.54
C GLU A 535 7.80 -9.03 -19.08
N PHE A 536 6.70 -8.71 -19.73
CA PHE A 536 6.71 -8.24 -21.12
C PHE A 536 6.90 -6.74 -21.16
N ALA A 537 7.73 -6.23 -22.05
CA ALA A 537 7.87 -4.81 -22.33
C ALA A 537 7.96 -4.54 -23.81
N ALA A 538 7.26 -3.50 -24.29
CA ALA A 538 7.37 -2.97 -25.65
C ALA A 538 7.35 -1.44 -25.61
N THR A 539 8.43 -0.83 -26.09
CA THR A 539 8.65 0.62 -26.03
C THR A 539 8.05 1.37 -27.22
N ASN A 540 8.00 2.70 -27.13
CA ASN A 540 7.61 3.62 -28.22
C ASN A 540 6.16 3.46 -28.71
N ILE A 541 5.24 3.14 -27.82
CA ILE A 541 3.80 3.12 -28.13
C ILE A 541 3.28 4.55 -28.04
N THR A 542 3.01 5.17 -29.19
CA THR A 542 2.49 6.54 -29.25
C THR A 542 0.97 6.53 -29.43
N VAL A 543 0.26 7.19 -28.54
CA VAL A 543 -1.19 7.33 -28.53
C VAL A 543 -1.56 8.78 -28.79
N ALA A 544 -2.36 9.04 -29.84
CA ALA A 544 -2.88 10.38 -30.13
C ALA A 544 -4.27 10.59 -29.50
N ALA A 545 -4.68 11.85 -29.39
CA ALA A 545 -6.00 12.22 -28.88
C ALA A 545 -7.12 11.55 -29.70
N GLY A 546 -8.10 10.92 -29.03
CA GLY A 546 -9.23 10.23 -29.67
C GLY A 546 -8.87 8.97 -30.47
N GLN A 547 -7.61 8.54 -30.46
CA GLN A 547 -7.14 7.42 -31.28
C GLN A 547 -7.60 6.07 -30.72
N SER A 548 -8.05 5.18 -31.61
CA SER A 548 -8.11 3.74 -31.35
C SER A 548 -6.88 3.09 -31.97
N LEU A 549 -5.93 2.65 -31.17
CA LEU A 549 -4.68 2.02 -31.59
C LEU A 549 -4.75 0.51 -31.35
N ASP A 550 -4.66 -0.29 -32.41
CA ASP A 550 -4.53 -1.74 -32.30
C ASP A 550 -3.07 -2.15 -32.55
N LEU A 551 -2.45 -2.75 -31.51
CA LEU A 551 -1.07 -3.25 -31.56
C LEU A 551 -0.98 -4.64 -32.21
N GLY A 552 -2.11 -5.25 -32.54
CA GLY A 552 -2.17 -6.59 -33.14
C GLY A 552 -1.66 -7.68 -32.22
N LYS A 553 -0.91 -8.62 -32.78
CA LYS A 553 -0.30 -9.75 -32.06
C LYS A 553 1.09 -9.34 -31.55
N LEU A 554 1.32 -9.54 -30.26
CA LEU A 554 2.60 -9.30 -29.59
C LEU A 554 3.12 -10.63 -29.03
N ASP A 555 4.28 -11.07 -29.52
CA ASP A 555 4.89 -12.33 -29.07
C ASP A 555 5.69 -12.08 -27.78
N TRP A 556 5.27 -12.74 -26.69
CA TRP A 556 5.95 -12.67 -25.40
C TRP A 556 6.86 -13.87 -25.22
N LYS A 557 8.18 -13.62 -25.23
CA LYS A 557 9.24 -14.60 -25.03
C LYS A 557 9.91 -14.37 -23.66
N PRO A 558 9.46 -15.07 -22.60
CA PRO A 558 10.13 -14.99 -21.32
C PRO A 558 11.59 -15.41 -21.40
N VAL A 559 12.44 -14.76 -20.63
CA VAL A 559 13.86 -15.11 -20.58
C VAL A 559 14.02 -16.51 -20.01
N ARG A 560 14.87 -17.32 -20.69
CA ARG A 560 15.29 -18.65 -20.24
C ARG A 560 16.81 -18.72 -20.29
N TYR A 561 17.40 -19.24 -19.21
CA TYR A 561 18.86 -19.50 -19.10
C TYR A 561 19.21 -20.97 -19.31
N GLY A 562 18.30 -21.73 -19.90
CA GLY A 562 18.47 -23.13 -20.19
C GLY A 562 17.22 -23.96 -19.88
N LYS A 563 17.41 -25.28 -19.78
CA LYS A 563 16.33 -26.21 -19.44
C LYS A 563 16.05 -26.15 -17.93
N GLN A 564 14.78 -26.06 -17.57
CA GLN A 564 14.34 -26.11 -16.18
C GLN A 564 14.73 -27.47 -15.54
N VAL A 565 15.39 -27.40 -14.39
CA VAL A 565 15.74 -28.55 -13.56
C VAL A 565 14.70 -28.78 -12.48
N TRP A 566 14.38 -27.74 -11.72
CA TRP A 566 13.33 -27.74 -10.71
C TRP A 566 12.79 -26.32 -10.47
N GLU A 567 11.66 -26.24 -9.78
CA GLU A 567 11.03 -25.01 -9.35
C GLU A 567 10.41 -25.18 -7.96
N ILE A 568 10.27 -24.08 -7.21
CA ILE A 568 9.58 -23.98 -5.92
C ILE A 568 8.69 -22.73 -5.98
N GLY A 569 7.41 -22.88 -5.63
CA GLY A 569 6.41 -21.80 -5.70
C GLY A 569 5.72 -21.72 -7.06
N PHE A 570 5.05 -20.63 -7.28
CA PHE A 570 4.33 -20.29 -8.51
C PHE A 570 4.49 -18.78 -8.74
N PRO A 571 5.02 -18.31 -9.87
CA PRO A 571 5.31 -16.89 -10.04
C PRO A 571 4.00 -16.10 -10.24
N ASP A 572 3.58 -15.37 -9.23
CA ASP A 572 2.39 -14.51 -9.19
C ASP A 572 2.65 -13.16 -8.50
N ARG A 573 3.93 -12.87 -8.20
CA ARG A 573 4.43 -11.64 -7.59
C ARG A 573 4.00 -11.43 -6.13
N THR A 574 3.52 -12.48 -5.47
CA THR A 574 3.14 -12.47 -4.05
C THR A 574 3.77 -13.63 -3.30
N ALA A 575 3.71 -13.59 -1.98
CA ALA A 575 4.12 -14.71 -1.13
C ALA A 575 2.93 -15.57 -0.66
N ASP A 576 1.71 -15.22 -1.04
CA ASP A 576 0.45 -15.78 -0.52
C ASP A 576 0.38 -17.31 -0.59
N LYS A 577 1.01 -17.90 -1.59
CA LYS A 577 1.03 -19.35 -1.84
C LYS A 577 1.94 -20.15 -0.90
N PHE A 578 2.90 -19.51 -0.26
CA PHE A 578 3.82 -20.19 0.66
C PHE A 578 3.20 -20.38 2.03
N TYR A 579 3.80 -21.26 2.82
CA TYR A 579 3.36 -21.51 4.19
C TYR A 579 3.29 -20.19 4.96
N LYS A 580 2.10 -19.86 5.41
CA LYS A 580 1.80 -18.66 6.19
C LYS A 580 1.96 -17.31 5.44
N GLY A 581 2.04 -17.31 4.13
CA GLY A 581 2.08 -16.10 3.32
C GLY A 581 0.71 -15.51 3.00
N ASP A 582 -0.38 -16.22 3.33
CA ASP A 582 -1.74 -15.76 3.08
C ASP A 582 -2.11 -14.55 3.96
N GLY A 583 -2.66 -13.52 3.34
CA GLY A 583 -3.01 -12.26 3.99
C GLY A 583 -3.92 -12.41 5.20
N ALA A 584 -4.78 -13.43 5.25
CA ALA A 584 -5.73 -13.66 6.33
C ALA A 584 -5.10 -13.90 7.72
N ASN A 585 -3.85 -14.38 7.76
CA ASN A 585 -3.14 -14.64 9.01
C ASN A 585 -2.09 -13.59 9.33
N TYR A 586 -1.74 -12.78 8.36
CA TYR A 586 -0.52 -12.01 8.35
C TYR A 586 -0.55 -10.81 9.33
N TRP A 587 -1.57 -9.99 9.28
CA TRP A 587 -1.71 -8.81 10.12
C TRP A 587 -1.88 -9.12 11.61
N LEU A 588 -2.44 -10.30 11.97
CA LEU A 588 -2.57 -10.74 13.37
C LEU A 588 -1.26 -11.20 14.02
N TRP A 589 -0.20 -11.38 13.25
CA TRP A 589 0.96 -12.06 13.77
C TRP A 589 1.94 -11.17 14.47
N GLY A 590 2.03 -9.97 13.98
CA GLY A 590 2.98 -9.03 14.50
C GLY A 590 4.39 -9.55 14.40
N TRP A 591 4.93 -9.43 13.29
CA TRP A 591 6.33 -9.61 13.08
C TRP A 591 7.10 -8.53 13.88
N PRO A 592 8.24 -8.80 14.50
CA PRO A 592 8.93 -10.09 14.59
C PRO A 592 8.49 -10.98 15.75
N VAL A 593 7.41 -10.65 16.44
CA VAL A 593 7.02 -11.17 17.75
C VAL A 593 6.69 -12.66 17.73
N ARG A 594 6.23 -13.20 16.60
CA ARG A 594 5.84 -14.62 16.49
C ARG A 594 6.76 -15.48 15.67
N TYR A 595 7.82 -14.92 15.15
CA TYR A 595 8.74 -15.65 14.30
C TYR A 595 9.34 -16.87 14.97
N GLY A 596 9.79 -16.71 16.23
CA GLY A 596 10.36 -17.81 17.00
C GLY A 596 9.35 -18.91 17.33
N ASP A 597 8.06 -18.61 17.41
CA ASP A 597 7.00 -19.61 17.67
C ASP A 597 6.68 -20.43 16.41
N LEU A 598 6.92 -19.87 15.22
CA LEU A 598 6.60 -20.48 13.94
C LEU A 598 7.76 -21.22 13.33
N PHE A 599 8.99 -20.78 13.61
CA PHE A 599 10.24 -21.28 13.09
C PHE A 599 11.23 -21.57 14.20
N THR A 600 11.37 -22.85 14.53
CA THR A 600 12.41 -23.31 15.47
C THR A 600 13.68 -23.74 14.78
N ASN A 601 13.66 -24.08 13.49
CA ASN A 601 14.78 -24.67 12.75
C ASN A 601 14.88 -24.14 11.32
N ASP A 602 16.08 -24.30 10.73
CA ASP A 602 16.31 -24.05 9.31
C ASP A 602 15.53 -25.06 8.47
N ILE A 603 15.02 -24.63 7.32
CA ILE A 603 14.18 -25.46 6.46
C ILE A 603 15.07 -26.40 5.62
N THR A 604 14.59 -27.62 5.44
CA THR A 604 15.07 -28.55 4.41
C THR A 604 13.93 -28.90 3.47
N TYR A 605 14.03 -28.48 2.22
CA TYR A 605 13.05 -28.73 1.17
C TYR A 605 13.59 -29.76 0.17
N THR A 606 12.85 -30.82 -0.10
CA THR A 606 13.25 -31.87 -1.04
C THR A 606 12.38 -31.83 -2.28
N ILE A 607 12.98 -31.53 -3.43
CA ILE A 607 12.28 -31.49 -4.73
C ILE A 607 11.60 -32.85 -5.01
N GLY A 608 10.32 -32.78 -5.35
CA GLY A 608 9.48 -33.94 -5.63
C GLY A 608 8.95 -34.67 -4.40
N LYS A 609 9.21 -34.18 -3.17
CA LYS A 609 8.69 -34.73 -1.93
C LYS A 609 8.01 -33.67 -1.06
N SER A 610 8.65 -32.52 -0.89
CA SER A 610 8.14 -31.41 -0.09
C SER A 610 7.08 -30.61 -0.86
N ASP A 611 6.16 -30.00 -0.13
CA ASP A 611 5.07 -29.14 -0.63
C ASP A 611 5.33 -27.70 -0.17
N TYR A 612 5.52 -26.77 -1.11
CA TYR A 612 5.86 -25.39 -0.77
C TYR A 612 4.75 -24.66 0.00
N HIS A 613 3.49 -25.11 -0.10
CA HIS A 613 2.40 -24.57 0.72
C HIS A 613 2.53 -24.89 2.22
N LYS A 614 3.37 -25.83 2.60
CA LYS A 614 3.54 -26.31 3.98
C LYS A 614 4.98 -26.30 4.47
N ASP A 615 5.93 -26.57 3.57
CA ASP A 615 7.33 -26.84 3.91
C ASP A 615 8.25 -25.67 3.54
N TRP A 616 7.73 -24.62 2.88
CA TRP A 616 8.46 -23.38 2.56
C TRP A 616 7.76 -22.19 3.15
N PHE A 617 8.38 -21.53 4.13
CA PHE A 617 7.81 -20.35 4.74
C PHE A 617 7.91 -19.15 3.79
N PHE A 618 6.97 -18.23 3.86
CA PHE A 618 6.86 -17.13 2.91
C PHE A 618 8.05 -16.16 2.94
N GLU A 619 8.72 -16.05 4.10
CA GLU A 619 9.87 -15.15 4.26
C GLU A 619 11.02 -15.83 5.01
N GLN A 620 12.26 -15.44 4.70
CA GLN A 620 13.47 -15.90 5.37
C GLN A 620 14.20 -14.71 5.99
N VAL A 621 14.31 -14.71 7.31
CA VAL A 621 14.98 -13.68 8.11
C VAL A 621 15.93 -14.32 9.11
N PRO A 622 16.80 -13.53 9.78
CA PRO A 622 17.59 -14.01 10.89
C PRO A 622 16.72 -14.59 12.01
N HIS A 623 17.08 -15.76 12.54
CA HIS A 623 16.32 -16.40 13.61
C HIS A 623 16.67 -15.76 14.96
N ALA A 624 15.66 -15.32 15.71
CA ALA A 624 15.86 -14.70 17.02
C ALA A 624 16.69 -15.58 17.96
N LEU A 625 17.69 -14.99 18.63
CA LEU A 625 18.58 -15.70 19.53
C LEU A 625 17.98 -15.93 20.92
N SER A 626 16.97 -15.18 21.28
CA SER A 626 16.30 -15.27 22.58
C SER A 626 14.86 -14.80 22.52
N ASP A 627 14.06 -15.13 23.55
CA ASP A 627 12.69 -14.64 23.70
C ASP A 627 12.62 -13.21 24.24
N ALA A 628 13.72 -12.49 24.30
CA ALA A 628 13.76 -11.13 24.85
C ALA A 628 12.87 -10.14 24.09
N TRP A 629 12.64 -10.39 22.82
CA TRP A 629 11.68 -9.67 21.98
C TRP A 629 10.22 -9.86 22.43
N LYS A 630 9.89 -10.95 23.13
CA LYS A 630 8.56 -11.16 23.73
C LYS A 630 8.31 -10.27 24.95
N ASN A 631 9.38 -9.69 25.50
CA ASN A 631 9.30 -8.72 26.58
C ASN A 631 10.23 -7.53 26.30
N PRO A 632 9.75 -6.53 25.56
CA PRO A 632 10.54 -5.34 25.19
C PRO A 632 11.10 -4.56 26.41
N ALA A 633 10.49 -4.72 27.58
CA ALA A 633 10.97 -4.12 28.83
C ALA A 633 12.14 -4.90 29.45
N ALA A 634 12.44 -6.12 28.98
CA ALA A 634 13.57 -6.88 29.50
C ALA A 634 14.88 -6.24 29.03
N LYS A 635 15.78 -6.05 30.00
CA LYS A 635 17.15 -5.58 29.74
C LYS A 635 17.99 -6.72 29.17
N ASP A 636 17.77 -7.07 27.91
CA ASP A 636 18.62 -8.03 27.20
C ASP A 636 19.67 -7.29 26.38
N PRO A 637 20.98 -7.60 26.55
CA PRO A 637 22.03 -7.00 25.73
C PRO A 637 21.93 -7.31 24.24
N LEU A 638 21.16 -8.33 23.83
CA LEU A 638 20.88 -8.64 22.43
C LEU A 638 19.76 -7.77 21.85
N ASN A 639 18.90 -7.21 22.69
CA ASN A 639 17.95 -6.17 22.31
C ASN A 639 18.67 -4.82 22.30
N GLN A 640 19.47 -4.58 21.30
CA GLN A 640 20.08 -3.27 21.11
C GLN A 640 18.98 -2.28 20.69
N ARG A 641 18.75 -1.28 21.52
CA ARG A 641 17.91 -0.14 21.19
C ARG A 641 18.62 0.71 20.14
N PHE A 642 18.09 0.77 18.94
CA PHE A 642 18.54 1.72 17.93
C PHE A 642 17.67 2.98 18.05
N GLY A 643 18.21 4.00 18.71
CA GLY A 643 17.53 5.28 18.84
C GLY A 643 17.58 6.07 17.54
N TRP A 644 16.41 6.37 17.01
CA TRP A 644 16.19 7.35 15.92
C TRP A 644 15.89 8.70 16.52
N MET A 645 16.48 9.36 17.24
CA MET A 645 16.32 10.63 17.93
C MET A 645 15.69 10.54 19.33
N LYS A 646 16.44 11.05 20.25
CA LYS A 646 15.95 11.46 21.55
C LYS A 646 15.13 12.73 21.35
N THR A 647 13.82 12.63 21.44
CA THR A 647 12.93 13.78 21.34
C THR A 647 12.74 14.50 22.67
N GLY A 648 13.28 13.96 23.74
CA GLY A 648 13.36 14.65 25.05
C GLY A 648 12.18 14.41 25.98
N THR A 649 11.15 13.69 25.56
CA THR A 649 10.07 13.26 26.46
C THR A 649 10.07 11.73 26.63
N PRO A 650 9.75 11.19 27.80
CA PRO A 650 9.74 9.75 28.05
C PRO A 650 8.81 8.97 27.11
N ASP A 651 7.74 9.60 26.64
CA ASP A 651 6.75 9.02 25.74
C ASP A 651 7.17 9.11 24.26
N GLU A 652 8.18 9.93 23.96
CA GLU A 652 8.75 10.13 22.64
C GLU A 652 10.09 9.42 22.46
N ASP A 653 10.66 8.84 23.51
CA ASP A 653 11.85 7.97 23.44
C ASP A 653 11.46 6.63 22.81
N MET A 654 11.10 6.71 21.53
CA MET A 654 10.76 5.56 20.74
C MET A 654 12.00 4.86 20.26
N TRP A 655 12.28 3.80 20.94
CA TRP A 655 13.34 2.90 20.62
C TRP A 655 12.77 1.79 19.72
N GLU A 656 13.24 1.74 18.49
CA GLU A 656 13.09 0.52 17.70
C GLU A 656 13.88 -0.58 18.40
N THR A 657 13.18 -1.47 19.08
CA THR A 657 13.79 -2.70 19.57
C THR A 657 13.83 -3.66 18.39
N ILE A 658 14.78 -3.46 17.48
CA ILE A 658 15.04 -4.43 16.41
C ILE A 658 15.91 -5.51 17.04
N GLY A 659 15.32 -6.66 17.33
CA GLY A 659 16.06 -7.83 17.80
C GLY A 659 17.10 -8.24 16.75
N ARG A 660 18.18 -8.89 17.19
CA ARG A 660 19.16 -9.54 16.31
C ARG A 660 18.97 -11.05 16.34
N GLY A 661 19.21 -11.69 15.21
CA GLY A 661 19.09 -13.12 15.04
C GLY A 661 20.35 -13.75 14.49
N ARG A 662 20.45 -15.08 14.66
CA ARG A 662 21.46 -15.90 13.99
C ARG A 662 21.14 -16.00 12.49
N ALA A 663 22.15 -16.33 11.70
CA ALA A 663 21.93 -16.69 10.29
C ALA A 663 20.93 -17.85 10.17
N THR A 664 20.12 -17.80 9.12
CA THR A 664 19.23 -18.90 8.72
C THR A 664 19.69 -19.47 7.39
N THR A 665 19.77 -20.81 7.32
CA THR A 665 20.20 -21.52 6.11
C THR A 665 19.12 -22.51 5.69
N TRP A 666 18.51 -22.25 4.55
CA TRP A 666 17.52 -23.15 3.97
C TRP A 666 18.13 -24.02 2.90
N THR A 667 17.91 -25.34 2.98
CA THR A 667 18.54 -26.32 2.14
C THR A 667 17.55 -26.93 1.16
N ILE A 668 17.82 -26.81 -0.13
CA ILE A 668 17.06 -27.43 -1.21
C ILE A 668 17.80 -28.70 -1.63
N LYS A 669 17.15 -29.86 -1.46
CA LYS A 669 17.68 -31.16 -1.86
C LYS A 669 17.04 -31.62 -3.16
N PHE A 670 17.88 -32.07 -4.12
CA PHE A 670 17.38 -32.54 -5.41
C PHE A 670 18.32 -33.55 -6.03
N ASN A 671 17.82 -34.33 -6.98
CA ASN A 671 18.58 -35.37 -7.67
C ASN A 671 18.82 -35.01 -9.13
N MET A 672 20.06 -35.24 -9.61
CA MET A 672 20.40 -35.16 -11.01
C MET A 672 20.64 -36.56 -11.58
N ALA A 673 20.09 -36.83 -12.79
CA ALA A 673 20.27 -38.15 -13.46
C ALA A 673 21.74 -38.42 -13.88
N ARG A 674 22.49 -37.36 -14.13
CA ARG A 674 23.91 -37.36 -14.52
C ARG A 674 24.61 -36.13 -13.96
N ALA A 675 25.96 -36.19 -13.96
CA ALA A 675 26.76 -34.99 -13.72
C ALA A 675 26.54 -33.98 -14.84
N SER A 676 26.56 -32.70 -14.52
CA SER A 676 26.27 -31.62 -15.46
C SER A 676 27.52 -30.90 -15.94
N LYS A 677 27.42 -30.15 -16.99
CA LYS A 677 28.43 -29.25 -17.56
C LYS A 677 27.77 -27.97 -18.06
N GLY A 678 28.56 -26.98 -18.43
CA GLY A 678 28.05 -25.70 -18.91
C GLY A 678 27.68 -24.75 -17.75
N GLN A 679 26.61 -24.03 -17.87
CA GLN A 679 26.19 -23.05 -16.86
C GLN A 679 24.83 -23.44 -16.25
N ALA A 680 24.74 -23.38 -14.94
CA ALA A 680 23.48 -23.41 -14.21
C ALA A 680 23.13 -22.02 -13.70
N THR A 681 21.86 -21.68 -13.73
CA THR A 681 21.35 -20.38 -13.27
C THR A 681 20.22 -20.60 -12.30
N LEU A 682 20.41 -20.14 -11.07
CA LEU A 682 19.33 -20.02 -10.11
C LEU A 682 18.61 -18.68 -10.35
N ARG A 683 17.31 -18.74 -10.57
CA ARG A 683 16.43 -17.58 -10.62
C ARG A 683 15.66 -17.47 -9.31
N VAL A 684 15.69 -16.30 -8.70
CA VAL A 684 15.05 -16.02 -7.42
C VAL A 684 14.14 -14.82 -7.63
N ALA A 685 12.85 -15.05 -7.63
CA ALA A 685 11.85 -13.97 -7.62
C ALA A 685 11.43 -13.70 -6.18
N LEU A 686 11.47 -12.44 -5.80
CA LEU A 686 11.16 -11.95 -4.47
C LEU A 686 9.95 -11.03 -4.53
N ALA A 687 8.96 -11.30 -3.71
CA ALA A 687 7.84 -10.41 -3.48
C ALA A 687 8.23 -9.18 -2.65
N GLY A 688 9.33 -9.30 -1.91
CA GLY A 688 9.92 -8.21 -1.14
C GLY A 688 11.26 -8.59 -0.54
N ALA A 689 11.98 -7.60 -0.04
CA ALA A 689 13.25 -7.79 0.66
C ALA A 689 13.58 -6.60 1.55
N ASP A 690 14.40 -6.84 2.58
CA ASP A 690 15.08 -5.79 3.31
C ASP A 690 16.59 -6.04 3.36
N GLY A 691 17.35 -5.02 3.02
CA GLY A 691 18.62 -5.16 2.38
C GLY A 691 19.88 -5.16 3.24
N TYR A 692 19.97 -5.86 4.36
CA TYR A 692 21.25 -5.96 5.05
C TYR A 692 21.85 -7.36 4.88
N GLY A 693 22.90 -7.48 4.05
CA GLY A 693 23.71 -8.66 3.93
C GLY A 693 23.44 -9.54 2.71
N GLY A 694 22.25 -9.51 2.16
CA GLY A 694 21.89 -10.28 0.97
C GLY A 694 21.63 -11.76 1.25
N LEU A 695 21.33 -12.51 0.18
CA LEU A 695 21.07 -13.93 0.19
C LEU A 695 22.30 -14.67 -0.38
N ALA A 696 23.07 -15.32 0.49
CA ALA A 696 24.22 -16.10 0.06
C ALA A 696 23.79 -17.46 -0.46
N ILE A 697 24.40 -17.91 -1.57
CA ILE A 697 24.05 -19.15 -2.25
C ILE A 697 25.25 -20.07 -2.29
N SER A 698 25.05 -21.32 -1.90
CA SER A 698 26.06 -22.39 -2.08
C SER A 698 25.45 -23.63 -2.72
N VAL A 699 26.26 -24.38 -3.41
CA VAL A 699 25.90 -25.63 -4.09
C VAL A 699 26.91 -26.71 -3.68
N ASN A 700 26.45 -27.81 -3.07
CA ASN A 700 27.28 -28.91 -2.59
C ASN A 700 28.48 -28.46 -1.73
N GLY A 701 28.26 -27.42 -0.89
CA GLY A 701 29.27 -26.84 -0.01
C GLY A 701 30.17 -25.77 -0.65
N HIS A 702 30.00 -25.48 -1.95
CA HIS A 702 30.74 -24.43 -2.66
C HIS A 702 29.92 -23.17 -2.74
N GLY A 703 30.43 -22.05 -2.24
CA GLY A 703 29.77 -20.72 -2.39
C GLY A 703 29.80 -20.31 -3.87
N VAL A 704 28.63 -19.94 -4.41
CA VAL A 704 28.48 -19.55 -5.82
C VAL A 704 28.15 -18.09 -6.02
N GLY A 705 27.70 -17.39 -4.98
CA GLY A 705 27.45 -15.96 -5.04
C GLY A 705 26.57 -15.44 -3.91
N ILE A 706 26.30 -14.14 -3.96
CA ILE A 706 25.41 -13.44 -3.03
C ILE A 706 24.49 -12.53 -3.84
N ILE A 707 23.21 -12.79 -3.79
CA ILE A 707 22.19 -11.84 -4.29
C ILE A 707 22.05 -10.73 -3.25
N ARG A 708 22.12 -9.49 -3.71
CA ARG A 708 21.88 -8.30 -2.88
C ARG A 708 20.59 -7.62 -3.36
N PRO A 709 19.46 -7.98 -2.76
CA PRO A 709 18.19 -7.43 -3.21
C PRO A 709 18.10 -5.93 -2.86
N THR A 710 17.36 -5.21 -3.69
CA THR A 710 16.94 -3.86 -3.36
C THR A 710 15.98 -3.91 -2.18
N ALA A 711 16.20 -3.07 -1.16
CA ALA A 711 15.28 -2.98 -0.04
C ALA A 711 13.90 -2.49 -0.53
N THR A 712 12.87 -3.23 -0.17
CA THR A 712 11.48 -2.90 -0.49
C THR A 712 10.67 -2.54 0.74
N GLU A 713 11.29 -2.61 1.93
CA GLU A 713 10.69 -2.37 3.24
C GLU A 713 9.51 -3.32 3.57
N ALA A 714 9.31 -4.38 2.80
CA ALA A 714 8.24 -5.35 3.03
C ALA A 714 8.37 -6.02 4.41
N LEU A 715 9.57 -6.44 4.79
CA LEU A 715 9.84 -7.06 6.10
C LEU A 715 9.69 -6.06 7.24
N ARG A 716 10.16 -4.84 7.03
CA ARG A 716 10.01 -3.75 8.02
C ARG A 716 8.54 -3.43 8.30
N TYR A 717 7.72 -3.44 7.26
CA TYR A 717 6.32 -3.10 7.36
C TYR A 717 5.40 -4.31 7.49
N ASN A 718 6.00 -5.49 7.65
CA ASN A 718 5.27 -6.73 7.89
C ASN A 718 4.20 -6.97 6.81
N THR A 719 4.62 -7.03 5.55
CA THR A 719 3.73 -7.29 4.43
C THR A 719 4.19 -8.48 3.59
N ASP A 720 3.25 -9.21 3.02
CA ASP A 720 3.44 -10.36 2.15
C ASP A 720 4.05 -10.01 0.79
N LYS A 721 4.11 -8.71 0.49
CA LYS A 721 4.64 -8.18 -0.78
C LYS A 721 5.16 -6.76 -0.61
N GLY A 722 6.12 -6.43 -1.44
CA GLY A 722 6.66 -5.10 -1.64
C GLY A 722 6.72 -4.80 -3.14
N VAL A 723 7.79 -4.19 -3.60
CA VAL A 723 8.08 -4.11 -5.04
C VAL A 723 8.75 -5.40 -5.46
N TRP A 724 8.15 -6.07 -6.43
CA TRP A 724 8.63 -7.37 -6.92
C TRP A 724 9.92 -7.19 -7.74
N HIS A 725 10.88 -8.09 -7.50
CA HIS A 725 12.14 -8.15 -8.24
C HIS A 725 12.54 -9.58 -8.54
N GLU A 726 13.14 -9.79 -9.71
CA GLU A 726 13.79 -11.05 -10.07
C GLU A 726 15.32 -10.90 -10.06
N TYR A 727 16.00 -11.88 -9.49
CA TYR A 727 17.45 -11.98 -9.42
C TYR A 727 17.93 -13.28 -10.02
N THR A 728 19.12 -13.27 -10.60
CA THR A 728 19.77 -14.45 -11.16
C THR A 728 21.14 -14.66 -10.55
N GLN A 729 21.47 -15.92 -10.27
CA GLN A 729 22.81 -16.33 -9.86
C GLN A 729 23.26 -17.46 -10.75
N ALA A 730 24.19 -17.15 -11.66
CA ALA A 730 24.84 -18.15 -12.51
C ALA A 730 26.03 -18.78 -11.79
N PHE A 731 26.26 -20.06 -12.08
CA PHE A 731 27.40 -20.83 -11.56
C PHE A 731 27.81 -21.97 -12.50
N ASP A 732 29.03 -22.49 -12.32
CA ASP A 732 29.52 -23.64 -13.10
C ASP A 732 28.69 -24.89 -12.81
N ALA A 733 28.05 -25.44 -13.84
CA ALA A 733 27.21 -26.62 -13.72
C ALA A 733 28.00 -27.89 -13.34
N ALA A 734 29.33 -27.90 -13.43
CA ALA A 734 30.17 -28.99 -12.95
C ALA A 734 30.06 -29.24 -11.43
N LEU A 735 29.56 -28.24 -10.68
CA LEU A 735 29.23 -28.41 -9.26
C LEU A 735 28.01 -29.33 -9.04
N LEU A 736 27.17 -29.57 -10.06
CA LEU A 736 26.02 -30.47 -10.00
C LEU A 736 26.42 -31.89 -10.35
N LYS A 737 26.48 -32.76 -9.35
CA LYS A 737 26.91 -34.16 -9.48
C LYS A 737 25.74 -35.10 -9.79
N LYS A 738 26.01 -36.29 -10.32
CA LYS A 738 25.02 -37.36 -10.44
C LYS A 738 24.51 -37.77 -9.05
N GLY A 739 23.20 -37.96 -8.91
CA GLY A 739 22.56 -38.32 -7.65
C GLY A 739 22.19 -37.09 -6.83
N GLY A 740 22.31 -37.17 -5.52
CA GLY A 740 21.90 -36.13 -4.59
C GLY A 740 22.74 -34.86 -4.65
N ASN A 741 22.07 -33.71 -4.70
CA ASN A 741 22.66 -32.38 -4.62
C ASN A 741 21.96 -31.57 -3.56
N GLU A 742 22.68 -30.61 -3.00
CA GLU A 742 22.16 -29.64 -2.03
C GLU A 742 22.50 -28.23 -2.48
N MET A 743 21.49 -27.37 -2.50
CA MET A 743 21.63 -25.92 -2.65
C MET A 743 21.23 -25.27 -1.34
N GLN A 744 22.02 -24.34 -0.86
CA GLN A 744 21.74 -23.63 0.38
C GLN A 744 21.55 -22.15 0.09
N LEU A 745 20.51 -21.58 0.69
CA LEU A 745 20.17 -20.17 0.68
C LEU A 745 20.34 -19.66 2.11
N THR A 746 21.29 -18.75 2.33
CA THR A 746 21.61 -18.25 3.67
C THR A 746 21.35 -16.76 3.78
N VAL A 747 20.46 -16.39 4.68
CA VAL A 747 20.33 -15.03 5.20
C VAL A 747 21.30 -14.88 6.37
N PRO A 748 22.23 -13.92 6.34
CA PRO A 748 23.26 -13.78 7.38
C PRO A 748 22.64 -13.33 8.72
N ALA A 749 23.40 -13.53 9.80
CA ALA A 749 23.04 -12.98 11.11
C ALA A 749 22.89 -11.45 11.04
N GLY A 750 21.85 -10.93 11.63
CA GLY A 750 21.56 -9.51 11.54
C GLY A 750 20.27 -9.12 12.26
N GLU A 751 19.71 -8.02 11.85
CA GLU A 751 18.43 -7.52 12.33
C GLU A 751 17.28 -8.46 11.89
N LEU A 752 16.28 -8.64 12.75
CA LEU A 752 15.15 -9.53 12.44
C LEU A 752 14.28 -9.02 11.29
N THR A 753 14.40 -7.74 10.93
CA THR A 753 13.75 -7.14 9.75
C THR A 753 14.56 -7.23 8.48
N SER A 754 15.71 -7.92 8.49
CA SER A 754 16.51 -8.12 7.29
C SER A 754 16.25 -9.49 6.69
N GLY A 755 16.17 -9.58 5.36
CA GLY A 755 15.94 -10.85 4.68
C GLY A 755 15.15 -10.72 3.40
N VAL A 756 14.42 -11.76 3.05
CA VAL A 756 13.69 -11.85 1.78
C VAL A 756 12.31 -12.44 1.96
N VAL A 757 11.35 -11.95 1.16
CA VAL A 757 10.00 -12.50 0.99
C VAL A 757 9.94 -13.17 -0.37
N TYR A 758 9.68 -14.47 -0.37
CA TYR A 758 9.76 -15.27 -1.60
C TYR A 758 8.49 -15.16 -2.46
N ASP A 759 8.68 -15.14 -3.78
CA ASP A 759 7.65 -15.38 -4.76
C ASP A 759 7.90 -16.72 -5.48
N TYR A 760 9.12 -16.93 -6.00
CA TYR A 760 9.39 -18.12 -6.81
C TYR A 760 10.89 -18.39 -6.93
N LEU A 761 11.25 -19.67 -7.03
CA LEU A 761 12.62 -20.12 -7.29
C LEU A 761 12.65 -21.12 -8.43
N ARG A 762 13.65 -21.01 -9.31
CA ARG A 762 13.85 -21.93 -10.42
C ARG A 762 15.33 -22.13 -10.72
N LEU A 763 15.74 -23.40 -10.85
CA LEU A 763 17.06 -23.74 -11.37
C LEU A 763 16.95 -24.11 -12.84
N GLU A 764 17.75 -23.47 -13.67
CA GLU A 764 17.89 -23.74 -15.10
C GLU A 764 19.31 -24.20 -15.42
N LEU A 765 19.47 -25.03 -16.48
CA LEU A 765 20.76 -25.59 -16.90
C LEU A 765 20.92 -25.44 -18.42
N ASP A 766 21.99 -24.76 -18.83
CA ASP A 766 22.47 -24.71 -20.19
C ASP A 766 23.78 -25.54 -20.32
N GLU A 767 23.65 -26.76 -20.81
CA GLU A 767 24.80 -27.65 -21.02
C GLU A 767 25.67 -27.25 -22.24
N ASN A 768 25.18 -26.37 -23.09
CA ASN A 768 25.86 -25.89 -24.30
C ASN A 768 26.48 -24.49 -24.09
N TYR A 769 26.36 -23.93 -22.91
CA TYR A 769 26.94 -22.65 -22.59
C TYR A 769 28.44 -22.63 -22.83
N LYS A 770 28.90 -21.60 -23.57
CA LYS A 770 30.33 -21.36 -23.82
C LYS A 770 30.68 -20.01 -23.20
N PRO A 771 31.79 -19.92 -22.45
CA PRO A 771 32.21 -18.70 -21.78
C PRO A 771 32.53 -17.50 -22.71
N ASP A 772 32.61 -17.73 -24.03
CA ASP A 772 32.98 -16.74 -25.05
C ASP A 772 31.93 -15.71 -25.43
N GLY A 773 30.85 -15.64 -24.68
CA GLY A 773 29.86 -14.55 -24.80
C GLY A 773 28.91 -14.61 -26.00
N THR A 774 28.83 -15.73 -26.72
CA THR A 774 27.94 -15.86 -27.89
C THR A 774 26.48 -16.19 -27.52
N HIS A 775 26.17 -16.41 -26.26
CA HIS A 775 24.80 -16.41 -25.74
C HIS A 775 24.49 -15.07 -25.08
N VAL A 776 24.16 -14.09 -25.90
CA VAL A 776 23.48 -12.90 -25.43
C VAL A 776 22.09 -13.36 -24.98
N ALA A 777 21.90 -13.53 -23.67
CA ALA A 777 20.55 -13.42 -23.14
C ALA A 777 19.98 -12.12 -23.70
N ASN A 778 18.84 -12.19 -24.38
CA ASN A 778 18.09 -11.00 -24.71
C ASN A 778 17.70 -10.34 -23.38
N SER A 779 18.62 -9.57 -22.83
CA SER A 779 18.35 -8.62 -21.75
C SER A 779 17.60 -7.47 -22.41
N GLY A 780 16.33 -7.67 -22.62
CA GLY A 780 15.43 -6.56 -22.74
C GLY A 780 15.40 -5.89 -21.36
N LEU A 781 16.21 -4.86 -21.21
CA LEU A 781 15.98 -3.83 -20.19
C LEU A 781 14.68 -3.14 -20.51
#